data_055fe6911f0194e305599e8c8b0fd584
#
_entry.id   055fe6911f0194e305599e8c8b0fd584
#
_cell.length_a   1.000
_cell.length_b   1.000
_cell.length_c   1.000
_cell.angle_alpha   90.00
_cell.angle_beta   90.00
_cell.angle_gamma   90.00
#
_symmetry.space_group_name_H-M   'P 1'
#
loop_
_entity.id
_entity.type
_entity.pdbx_description
1 polymer ?
#
loop_
_entity_poly.entity_id
_entity_poly.type
_entity_poly.pdbx_seq_one_letter_code
_entity_poly.pdbx_strand_id
1 'polypeptide(L)'
;YATTSLVMVSVCLLGYAFQAHDFRIRYVARYSDRSMPWWYLVTALWGGQDGSLMWWCFLVSVWTFLVTRWLKVRYVELTPYVLATLSSIIGFFAMLMLFAANPFSTSPASVPLDGEGLNPLLQNYWMMIHPPTLYMGFVGWSVPFAFCIAALITGRLGDEWILAARKWSLAAWTFLAFGNLLGGLWSYEELGWGGYWAWDPVENAAFMPLLVGTAYLHSVMIQERRGMLKVWNVFLMCLTFIMTIFGTFLTRSGLIASVHSFARSDIGIYFAWYLAFLVVVCLGLIMYRLPLLRGVHKIDSMISREFAFLLQNWVLLGMMMFVLIATTFPLLSEWIRGETVTVGPGFYNKWMVPLGLTLMLLTGVGPLISWRKATGKNLLRAFAKPTAAALCVLMLQLVFGAKLGFAAYVQSEAIYDTTTGRVLAVIYGASPGISLAMCTFVTGTIVQEFWRGTRVRMKNAKEPVLTALVELVARAKRRYGGYIVHLGLVSMYLGFTGAAYDIEKEAALRPGQAMEVGHYSVRFDKSRMEVDPNKRMVFTDMTILSGGEEVGHVAPAKFIYRTHPEMPTTEVAIRSTLRDDVYVIMSSVNPETKLGTFRVIVRPLVAWIWIGGLMLLAGAFVAIAPSVKELLESVQKPLGARGSASRPAFASLWTWIVVLSMALLLGSVAAVASAQDRSSLMAGTVEMKTPEERQLFERVLCQCGDCERLPLSTCACGWAERKRAELRLDLAAGRGVTDIANAYAEQYGAAAIAIPGDRGLDRALWAVPISGFVLAAFGLSWLGRRWVRKNTEDKKPEDAAAAPKVDDALDRALDDELRRLDG
;
A
#
# COMPACT_ATOMS: atom_id res chain seq x y z
N TYR A 1 -23.99 -21.05 -5.94
CA TYR A 1 -24.37 -21.29 -4.54
C TYR A 1 -23.70 -22.55 -4.00
N ALA A 2 -23.88 -23.72 -4.68
CA ALA A 2 -23.27 -24.98 -4.24
C ALA A 2 -21.76 -24.86 -4.05
N THR A 3 -21.04 -24.28 -5.01
CA THR A 3 -19.59 -24.05 -4.93
C THR A 3 -19.22 -23.27 -3.67
N THR A 4 -19.91 -22.16 -3.41
CA THR A 4 -19.62 -21.33 -2.21
C THR A 4 -19.89 -22.10 -0.93
N SER A 5 -20.99 -22.88 -0.88
CA SER A 5 -21.31 -23.71 0.29
C SER A 5 -20.25 -24.80 0.53
N LEU A 6 -19.80 -25.48 -0.52
CA LEU A 6 -18.76 -26.52 -0.42
C LEU A 6 -17.43 -25.95 0.04
N VAL A 7 -16.99 -24.82 -0.54
CA VAL A 7 -15.74 -24.15 -0.12
C VAL A 7 -15.86 -23.63 1.32
N MET A 8 -17.01 -23.10 1.73
CA MET A 8 -17.28 -22.70 3.11
C MET A 8 -17.15 -23.88 4.07
N VAL A 9 -17.77 -25.02 3.75
CA VAL A 9 -17.66 -26.24 4.53
C VAL A 9 -16.20 -26.69 4.67
N SER A 10 -15.42 -26.65 3.57
CA SER A 10 -14.00 -27.02 3.59
C SER A 10 -13.19 -26.09 4.52
N VAL A 11 -13.44 -24.79 4.47
CA VAL A 11 -12.80 -23.81 5.37
C VAL A 11 -13.18 -24.08 6.83
N CYS A 12 -14.46 -24.32 7.12
CA CYS A 12 -14.92 -24.65 8.46
C CYS A 12 -14.33 -25.96 8.98
N LEU A 13 -14.19 -26.98 8.13
CA LEU A 13 -13.57 -28.25 8.50
C LEU A 13 -12.08 -28.08 8.83
N LEU A 14 -11.34 -27.31 8.04
CA LEU A 14 -9.94 -27.02 8.35
C LEU A 14 -9.81 -26.21 9.63
N GLY A 15 -10.66 -25.18 9.82
CA GLY A 15 -10.69 -24.40 11.06
C GLY A 15 -11.02 -25.25 12.29
N TYR A 16 -11.95 -26.20 12.17
CA TYR A 16 -12.24 -27.16 13.21
C TYR A 16 -11.05 -28.08 13.49
N ALA A 17 -10.36 -28.57 12.46
CA ALA A 17 -9.17 -29.41 12.60
C ALA A 17 -8.04 -28.68 13.37
N PHE A 18 -7.84 -27.38 13.15
CA PHE A 18 -6.92 -26.57 13.95
C PHE A 18 -7.35 -26.48 15.42
N GLN A 19 -8.63 -26.20 15.70
CA GLN A 19 -9.14 -26.08 17.07
C GLN A 19 -9.12 -27.44 17.81
N ALA A 20 -9.31 -28.54 17.07
CA ALA A 20 -9.26 -29.90 17.59
C ALA A 20 -7.82 -30.47 17.70
N HIS A 21 -6.78 -29.73 17.27
CA HIS A 21 -5.40 -30.17 17.17
C HIS A 21 -5.28 -31.53 16.43
N ASP A 22 -5.97 -31.66 15.28
CA ASP A 22 -5.94 -32.89 14.49
C ASP A 22 -4.65 -32.98 13.66
N PHE A 23 -3.56 -33.36 14.34
CA PHE A 23 -2.23 -33.48 13.75
C PHE A 23 -2.09 -34.62 12.72
N ARG A 24 -3.15 -35.39 12.44
CA ARG A 24 -3.19 -36.31 11.30
C ARG A 24 -3.12 -35.52 9.99
N ILE A 25 -3.66 -34.28 9.96
CA ILE A 25 -3.57 -33.36 8.84
C ILE A 25 -2.21 -32.66 8.92
N ARG A 26 -1.38 -32.87 7.90
CA ARG A 26 -0.01 -32.33 7.84
C ARG A 26 0.02 -30.80 8.00
N TYR A 27 -0.93 -30.10 7.40
CA TYR A 27 -1.02 -28.64 7.48
C TYR A 27 -1.28 -28.16 8.92
N VAL A 28 -2.15 -28.87 9.66
CA VAL A 28 -2.44 -28.57 11.07
C VAL A 28 -1.20 -28.82 11.94
N ALA A 29 -0.54 -29.96 11.75
CA ALA A 29 0.68 -30.31 12.51
C ALA A 29 1.82 -29.29 12.29
N ARG A 30 1.95 -28.76 11.07
CA ARG A 30 3.02 -27.85 10.69
C ARG A 30 2.80 -26.40 11.17
N TYR A 31 1.56 -25.95 11.31
CA TYR A 31 1.24 -24.55 11.59
C TYR A 31 0.52 -24.33 12.91
N SER A 32 0.46 -25.31 13.79
CA SER A 32 -0.11 -25.16 15.14
C SER A 32 0.55 -26.07 16.15
N ASP A 33 0.36 -25.80 17.43
CA ASP A 33 0.74 -26.62 18.56
C ASP A 33 -0.32 -26.49 19.68
N ARG A 34 -0.22 -27.35 20.71
CA ARG A 34 -1.20 -27.43 21.81
C ARG A 34 -1.16 -26.25 22.76
N SER A 35 -0.06 -25.48 22.79
CA SER A 35 0.10 -24.31 23.66
C SER A 35 -0.42 -23.01 23.03
N MET A 36 -0.72 -23.04 21.73
CA MET A 36 -1.19 -21.84 21.03
C MET A 36 -2.60 -21.41 21.48
N PRO A 37 -2.80 -20.11 21.75
CA PRO A 37 -4.12 -19.53 21.97
C PRO A 37 -5.06 -19.77 20.78
N TRP A 38 -6.37 -19.97 21.03
CA TRP A 38 -7.37 -20.30 20.01
C TRP A 38 -7.45 -19.29 18.85
N TRP A 39 -7.19 -18.00 19.11
CA TRP A 39 -7.20 -16.98 18.06
C TRP A 39 -6.05 -17.16 17.07
N TYR A 40 -4.88 -17.61 17.50
CA TYR A 40 -3.79 -17.94 16.58
C TYR A 40 -4.02 -19.25 15.83
N LEU A 41 -4.79 -20.20 16.39
CA LEU A 41 -5.24 -21.37 15.64
C LEU A 41 -6.16 -20.97 14.46
N VAL A 42 -6.99 -19.94 14.63
CA VAL A 42 -7.77 -19.36 13.51
C VAL A 42 -6.85 -18.68 12.50
N THR A 43 -5.84 -17.94 12.98
CA THR A 43 -4.87 -17.26 12.11
C THR A 43 -4.03 -18.25 11.30
N ALA A 44 -3.69 -19.41 11.86
CA ALA A 44 -2.96 -20.47 11.20
C ALA A 44 -3.62 -20.95 9.90
N LEU A 45 -4.95 -20.79 9.77
CA LEU A 45 -5.69 -21.15 8.55
C LEU A 45 -5.13 -20.45 7.30
N TRP A 46 -4.68 -19.19 7.38
CA TRP A 46 -4.05 -18.46 6.29
C TRP A 46 -2.56 -18.22 6.48
N GLY A 47 -1.98 -18.68 7.59
CA GLY A 47 -0.57 -18.48 7.93
C GLY A 47 0.41 -19.21 7.02
N GLY A 48 -0.01 -20.33 6.42
CA GLY A 48 0.79 -21.12 5.48
C GLY A 48 0.24 -21.10 4.05
N GLN A 49 0.96 -21.78 3.16
CA GLN A 49 0.66 -21.77 1.72
C GLN A 49 -0.68 -22.42 1.39
N ASP A 50 -0.89 -23.68 1.82
CA ASP A 50 -2.05 -24.48 1.39
C ASP A 50 -3.37 -23.87 1.89
N GLY A 51 -3.38 -23.44 3.16
CA GLY A 51 -4.54 -22.76 3.73
C GLY A 51 -4.77 -21.38 3.14
N SER A 52 -3.73 -20.63 2.79
CA SER A 52 -3.91 -19.34 2.13
C SER A 52 -4.50 -19.44 0.72
N LEU A 53 -4.19 -20.50 -0.03
CA LEU A 53 -4.84 -20.80 -1.32
C LEU A 53 -6.33 -21.15 -1.13
N MET A 54 -6.64 -21.91 -0.08
CA MET A 54 -8.04 -22.20 0.27
C MET A 54 -8.79 -20.93 0.69
N TRP A 55 -8.14 -20.05 1.44
CA TRP A 55 -8.67 -18.73 1.82
C TRP A 55 -8.94 -17.86 0.57
N TRP A 56 -8.02 -17.85 -0.39
CA TRP A 56 -8.21 -17.21 -1.69
C TRP A 56 -9.45 -17.73 -2.43
N CYS A 57 -9.54 -19.04 -2.58
CA CYS A 57 -10.68 -19.71 -3.21
C CYS A 57 -12.00 -19.39 -2.50
N PHE A 58 -12.00 -19.39 -1.17
CA PHE A 58 -13.13 -19.00 -0.33
C PHE A 58 -13.59 -17.57 -0.62
N LEU A 59 -12.68 -16.60 -0.59
CA LEU A 59 -13.02 -15.20 -0.84
C LEU A 59 -13.55 -14.98 -2.27
N VAL A 60 -12.97 -15.59 -3.31
CA VAL A 60 -13.53 -15.52 -4.68
C VAL A 60 -14.94 -16.09 -4.70
N SER A 61 -15.18 -17.20 -4.01
CA SER A 61 -16.51 -17.83 -3.95
C SER A 61 -17.54 -16.93 -3.23
N VAL A 62 -17.14 -16.24 -2.16
CA VAL A 62 -17.97 -15.25 -1.45
C VAL A 62 -18.30 -14.07 -2.35
N TRP A 63 -17.29 -13.47 -3.00
CA TRP A 63 -17.51 -12.40 -3.97
C TRP A 63 -18.44 -12.84 -5.11
N THR A 64 -18.26 -14.06 -5.62
CA THR A 64 -19.13 -14.65 -6.65
C THR A 64 -20.57 -14.79 -6.17
N PHE A 65 -20.77 -15.25 -4.94
CA PHE A 65 -22.10 -15.33 -4.32
C PHE A 65 -22.76 -13.95 -4.24
N LEU A 66 -22.03 -12.93 -3.75
CA LEU A 66 -22.54 -11.56 -3.63
C LEU A 66 -22.91 -10.97 -4.99
N VAL A 67 -22.04 -11.15 -6.00
CA VAL A 67 -22.29 -10.71 -7.38
C VAL A 67 -23.50 -11.43 -7.97
N THR A 68 -23.64 -12.73 -7.77
CA THR A 68 -24.78 -13.53 -8.26
C THR A 68 -26.09 -13.02 -7.67
N ARG A 69 -26.11 -12.69 -6.38
CA ARG A 69 -27.26 -12.09 -5.72
C ARG A 69 -27.62 -10.73 -6.29
N TRP A 70 -26.61 -9.92 -6.65
CA TRP A 70 -26.79 -8.58 -7.18
C TRP A 70 -27.23 -8.59 -8.65
N LEU A 71 -26.72 -9.54 -9.46
CA LEU A 71 -27.00 -9.65 -10.89
C LEU A 71 -28.41 -10.16 -11.23
N LYS A 72 -29.15 -10.78 -10.31
CA LYS A 72 -30.43 -11.51 -10.55
C LYS A 72 -31.43 -10.81 -11.47
N VAL A 73 -31.42 -9.50 -11.56
CA VAL A 73 -32.35 -8.70 -12.38
C VAL A 73 -31.63 -7.59 -13.18
N ARG A 74 -30.31 -7.57 -13.17
CA ARG A 74 -29.51 -6.53 -13.80
C ARG A 74 -28.47 -7.15 -14.70
N TYR A 75 -28.17 -6.51 -15.83
CA TYR A 75 -27.09 -6.91 -16.74
C TYR A 75 -27.19 -8.39 -17.20
N VAL A 76 -28.39 -8.86 -17.51
CA VAL A 76 -28.69 -10.27 -17.80
C VAL A 76 -27.77 -10.87 -18.86
N GLU A 77 -27.41 -10.09 -19.88
CA GLU A 77 -26.55 -10.56 -20.98
C GLU A 77 -25.07 -10.67 -20.60
N LEU A 78 -24.60 -9.91 -19.62
CA LEU A 78 -23.23 -10.03 -19.09
C LEU A 78 -23.12 -11.16 -18.04
N THR A 79 -24.21 -11.48 -17.38
CA THR A 79 -24.26 -12.41 -16.22
C THR A 79 -23.59 -13.78 -16.49
N PRO A 80 -23.89 -14.51 -17.58
CA PRO A 80 -23.28 -15.82 -17.81
C PRO A 80 -21.75 -15.72 -17.92
N TYR A 81 -21.25 -14.72 -18.60
CA TYR A 81 -19.81 -14.53 -18.83
C TYR A 81 -19.08 -14.05 -17.57
N VAL A 82 -19.72 -13.19 -16.75
CA VAL A 82 -19.19 -12.79 -15.43
C VAL A 82 -19.06 -14.01 -14.53
N LEU A 83 -20.11 -14.85 -14.44
CA LEU A 83 -20.08 -16.04 -13.61
C LEU A 83 -19.10 -17.10 -14.16
N ALA A 84 -19.00 -17.27 -15.48
CA ALA A 84 -18.02 -18.18 -16.09
C ALA A 84 -16.58 -17.73 -15.76
N THR A 85 -16.27 -16.45 -15.86
CA THR A 85 -14.95 -15.91 -15.53
C THR A 85 -14.62 -16.11 -14.06
N LEU A 86 -15.54 -15.78 -13.13
CA LEU A 86 -15.33 -15.99 -11.70
C LEU A 86 -15.19 -17.48 -11.36
N SER A 87 -16.00 -18.34 -12.00
CA SER A 87 -15.91 -19.81 -11.83
C SER A 87 -14.59 -20.36 -12.34
N SER A 88 -14.03 -19.83 -13.45
CA SER A 88 -12.72 -20.25 -13.95
C SER A 88 -11.58 -19.90 -12.98
N ILE A 89 -11.67 -18.73 -12.32
CA ILE A 89 -10.72 -18.34 -11.27
C ILE A 89 -10.82 -19.30 -10.07
N ILE A 90 -12.04 -19.58 -9.59
CA ILE A 90 -12.26 -20.59 -8.52
C ILE A 90 -11.71 -21.95 -8.95
N GLY A 91 -11.95 -22.35 -10.20
CA GLY A 91 -11.46 -23.61 -10.76
C GLY A 91 -9.93 -23.71 -10.75
N PHE A 92 -9.23 -22.63 -11.10
CA PHE A 92 -7.76 -22.57 -11.01
C PHE A 92 -7.26 -22.83 -9.58
N PHE A 93 -7.78 -22.12 -8.59
CA PHE A 93 -7.37 -22.34 -7.19
C PHE A 93 -7.79 -23.73 -6.67
N ALA A 94 -8.95 -24.23 -7.06
CA ALA A 94 -9.37 -25.59 -6.70
C ALA A 94 -8.43 -26.65 -7.29
N MET A 95 -8.00 -26.49 -8.54
CA MET A 95 -7.03 -27.40 -9.17
C MET A 95 -5.67 -27.36 -8.47
N LEU A 96 -5.18 -26.17 -8.10
CA LEU A 96 -3.94 -26.05 -7.31
C LEU A 96 -4.03 -26.82 -5.99
N MET A 97 -5.15 -26.68 -5.27
CA MET A 97 -5.36 -27.40 -4.00
C MET A 97 -5.49 -28.90 -4.18
N LEU A 98 -6.06 -29.37 -5.30
CA LEU A 98 -6.22 -30.81 -5.54
C LEU A 98 -4.90 -31.48 -5.94
N PHE A 99 -4.07 -30.82 -6.75
CA PHE A 99 -2.93 -31.46 -7.40
C PHE A 99 -1.57 -31.02 -6.88
N ALA A 100 -1.45 -29.81 -6.28
CA ALA A 100 -0.16 -29.25 -5.90
C ALA A 100 -0.05 -28.87 -4.41
N ALA A 101 -1.13 -28.41 -3.76
CA ALA A 101 -1.08 -27.86 -2.40
C ALA A 101 -2.36 -28.21 -1.61
N ASN A 102 -2.51 -29.48 -1.24
CA ASN A 102 -3.72 -29.96 -0.59
C ASN A 102 -3.69 -29.70 0.94
N PRO A 103 -4.54 -28.78 1.47
CA PRO A 103 -4.57 -28.46 2.89
C PRO A 103 -5.06 -29.61 3.80
N PHE A 104 -5.66 -30.64 3.21
CA PHE A 104 -6.13 -31.84 3.94
C PHE A 104 -5.21 -33.05 3.76
N SER A 105 -4.01 -32.86 3.19
CA SER A 105 -3.05 -33.97 3.05
C SER A 105 -2.69 -34.54 4.44
N THR A 106 -2.76 -35.88 4.55
CA THR A 106 -2.39 -36.58 5.78
C THR A 106 -0.92 -37.00 5.78
N SER A 107 -0.33 -37.14 6.94
CA SER A 107 1.03 -37.65 7.10
C SER A 107 1.00 -39.17 7.12
N PRO A 108 1.69 -39.89 6.20
CA PRO A 108 1.57 -41.35 6.11
C PRO A 108 2.37 -42.11 7.18
N ALA A 109 3.35 -41.52 7.84
CA ALA A 109 4.30 -42.27 8.63
C ALA A 109 3.98 -42.33 10.15
N SER A 110 3.69 -41.20 10.79
CA SER A 110 3.31 -41.15 12.22
C SER A 110 2.61 -39.84 12.53
N VAL A 111 1.59 -39.87 13.35
CA VAL A 111 0.94 -38.66 13.87
C VAL A 111 1.82 -38.10 14.98
N PRO A 112 2.32 -36.86 14.88
CA PRO A 112 3.12 -36.29 15.94
C PRO A 112 2.28 -36.07 17.22
N LEU A 113 2.94 -36.16 18.40
CA LEU A 113 2.28 -35.93 19.70
C LEU A 113 1.88 -34.46 19.89
N ASP A 114 2.66 -33.54 19.29
CA ASP A 114 2.40 -32.09 19.23
C ASP A 114 2.80 -31.54 17.85
N GLY A 115 2.32 -30.36 17.48
CA GLY A 115 2.68 -29.75 16.22
C GLY A 115 3.95 -28.89 16.32
N GLU A 116 4.44 -28.44 15.15
CA GLU A 116 5.63 -27.60 14.99
C GLU A 116 5.39 -26.15 15.48
N GLY A 117 4.12 -25.72 15.52
CA GLY A 117 3.73 -24.37 15.92
C GLY A 117 3.70 -23.38 14.75
N LEU A 118 3.05 -22.24 14.98
CA LEU A 118 3.03 -21.14 14.04
C LEU A 118 4.32 -20.34 14.15
N ASN A 119 4.87 -19.92 13.02
CA ASN A 119 6.02 -19.02 13.02
C ASN A 119 5.78 -17.85 14.00
N PRO A 120 6.70 -17.56 14.92
CA PRO A 120 6.57 -16.49 15.90
C PRO A 120 6.13 -15.15 15.35
N LEU A 121 6.65 -14.71 14.18
CA LEU A 121 6.25 -13.48 13.47
C LEU A 121 4.76 -13.39 13.14
N LEU A 122 4.10 -14.53 13.01
CA LEU A 122 2.68 -14.61 12.68
C LEU A 122 1.78 -14.62 13.93
N GLN A 123 2.37 -14.68 15.14
CA GLN A 123 1.64 -14.68 16.41
C GLN A 123 1.45 -13.25 16.94
N ASN A 124 1.00 -12.34 16.08
CA ASN A 124 0.74 -10.94 16.37
C ASN A 124 -0.72 -10.56 16.04
N TYR A 125 -1.27 -9.56 16.73
CA TYR A 125 -2.63 -9.07 16.51
C TYR A 125 -2.84 -8.56 15.08
N TRP A 126 -1.90 -7.79 14.52
CA TRP A 126 -2.03 -7.25 13.17
C TRP A 126 -2.04 -8.34 12.10
N MET A 127 -1.37 -9.46 12.38
CA MET A 127 -1.37 -10.63 11.49
C MET A 127 -2.71 -11.36 11.45
N MET A 128 -3.60 -11.12 12.45
CA MET A 128 -4.99 -11.63 12.41
C MET A 128 -5.85 -10.87 11.41
N ILE A 129 -5.65 -9.56 11.24
CA ILE A 129 -6.55 -8.67 10.46
C ILE A 129 -5.93 -8.19 9.15
N HIS A 130 -4.59 -8.01 9.08
CA HIS A 130 -3.90 -7.55 7.87
C HIS A 130 -4.10 -8.50 6.68
N PRO A 131 -3.73 -9.81 6.73
CA PRO A 131 -3.84 -10.67 5.57
C PRO A 131 -5.28 -10.85 5.07
N PRO A 132 -6.29 -11.13 5.92
CA PRO A 132 -7.67 -11.19 5.46
C PRO A 132 -8.15 -9.91 4.77
N THR A 133 -7.78 -8.73 5.30
CA THR A 133 -8.14 -7.43 4.71
C THR A 133 -7.46 -7.24 3.35
N LEU A 134 -6.17 -7.55 3.26
CA LEU A 134 -5.40 -7.47 2.02
C LEU A 134 -5.97 -8.41 0.95
N TYR A 135 -6.25 -9.67 1.32
CA TYR A 135 -6.86 -10.65 0.42
C TYR A 135 -8.25 -10.23 -0.07
N MET A 136 -9.07 -9.59 0.76
CA MET A 136 -10.34 -9.00 0.31
C MET A 136 -10.13 -8.02 -0.83
N GLY A 137 -9.06 -7.23 -0.79
CA GLY A 137 -8.68 -6.32 -1.87
C GLY A 137 -8.17 -7.05 -3.11
N PHE A 138 -7.19 -7.93 -2.96
CA PHE A 138 -6.63 -8.72 -4.07
C PHE A 138 -7.70 -9.49 -4.82
N VAL A 139 -8.45 -10.30 -4.09
CA VAL A 139 -9.51 -11.14 -4.63
C VAL A 139 -10.66 -10.31 -5.18
N GLY A 140 -10.98 -9.19 -4.52
CA GLY A 140 -12.06 -8.29 -4.93
C GLY A 140 -11.91 -7.77 -6.36
N TRP A 141 -10.69 -7.59 -6.87
CA TRP A 141 -10.44 -7.20 -8.25
C TRP A 141 -10.87 -8.23 -9.29
N SER A 142 -11.09 -9.50 -8.90
CA SER A 142 -11.67 -10.51 -9.80
C SER A 142 -13.07 -10.15 -10.31
N VAL A 143 -13.87 -9.44 -9.51
CA VAL A 143 -15.23 -9.04 -9.88
C VAL A 143 -15.24 -8.00 -11.02
N PRO A 144 -14.61 -6.81 -10.88
CA PRO A 144 -14.56 -5.86 -11.99
C PRO A 144 -13.82 -6.39 -13.21
N PHE A 145 -12.80 -7.25 -13.02
CA PHE A 145 -12.17 -7.97 -14.12
C PHE A 145 -13.16 -8.88 -14.86
N ALA A 146 -14.00 -9.63 -14.16
CA ALA A 146 -15.00 -10.49 -14.78
C ALA A 146 -16.04 -9.68 -15.59
N PHE A 147 -16.44 -8.50 -15.13
CA PHE A 147 -17.28 -7.59 -15.92
C PHE A 147 -16.57 -7.10 -17.18
N CYS A 148 -15.28 -6.77 -17.09
CA CYS A 148 -14.46 -6.37 -18.23
C CYS A 148 -14.35 -7.48 -19.27
N ILE A 149 -14.05 -8.71 -18.86
CA ILE A 149 -13.98 -9.89 -19.75
C ILE A 149 -15.34 -10.17 -20.38
N ALA A 150 -16.44 -10.13 -19.61
CA ALA A 150 -17.79 -10.29 -20.12
C ALA A 150 -18.13 -9.24 -21.20
N ALA A 151 -17.76 -7.97 -20.98
CA ALA A 151 -17.92 -6.90 -21.95
C ALA A 151 -17.11 -7.13 -23.24
N LEU A 152 -15.87 -7.61 -23.11
CA LEU A 152 -15.02 -7.95 -24.25
C LEU A 152 -15.59 -9.14 -25.04
N ILE A 153 -16.05 -10.19 -24.39
CA ILE A 153 -16.62 -11.36 -25.05
C ILE A 153 -17.92 -10.98 -25.79
N THR A 154 -18.81 -10.25 -25.13
CA THR A 154 -20.12 -9.87 -25.72
C THR A 154 -20.04 -8.71 -26.71
N GLY A 155 -18.93 -7.94 -26.70
CA GLY A 155 -18.79 -6.71 -27.51
C GLY A 155 -19.53 -5.50 -26.94
N ARG A 156 -20.10 -5.59 -25.71
CA ARG A 156 -20.79 -4.49 -25.02
C ARG A 156 -19.81 -3.56 -24.32
N LEU A 157 -19.09 -2.76 -25.11
CA LEU A 157 -17.97 -1.94 -24.67
C LEU A 157 -18.36 -0.46 -24.39
N GLY A 158 -19.64 -0.22 -24.15
CA GLY A 158 -20.17 1.04 -23.63
C GLY A 158 -19.85 1.22 -22.14
N ASP A 159 -20.56 2.17 -21.49
CA ASP A 159 -20.33 2.48 -20.06
C ASP A 159 -21.03 1.48 -19.12
N GLU A 160 -21.85 0.58 -19.66
CA GLU A 160 -22.67 -0.38 -18.89
C GLU A 160 -21.84 -1.25 -17.95
N TRP A 161 -20.76 -1.86 -18.45
CA TRP A 161 -19.89 -2.70 -17.65
C TRP A 161 -19.10 -1.93 -16.58
N ILE A 162 -18.74 -0.67 -16.88
CA ILE A 162 -18.06 0.22 -15.93
C ILE A 162 -18.99 0.58 -14.77
N LEU A 163 -20.23 0.96 -15.09
CA LEU A 163 -21.24 1.28 -14.09
C LEU A 163 -21.55 0.06 -13.21
N ALA A 164 -21.60 -1.13 -13.79
CA ALA A 164 -21.76 -2.38 -13.06
C ALA A 164 -20.56 -2.68 -12.15
N ALA A 165 -19.35 -2.52 -12.64
CA ALA A 165 -18.11 -2.81 -11.92
C ALA A 165 -17.73 -1.76 -10.86
N ARG A 166 -18.24 -0.53 -10.98
CA ARG A 166 -17.75 0.66 -10.25
C ARG A 166 -17.68 0.49 -8.73
N LYS A 167 -18.78 0.07 -8.08
CA LYS A 167 -18.82 -0.09 -6.62
C LYS A 167 -17.90 -1.24 -6.17
N TRP A 168 -17.79 -2.30 -6.97
CA TRP A 168 -16.90 -3.42 -6.72
C TRP A 168 -15.42 -3.02 -6.83
N SER A 169 -15.08 -2.22 -7.85
CA SER A 169 -13.73 -1.69 -8.01
C SER A 169 -13.31 -0.80 -6.85
N LEU A 170 -14.22 0.09 -6.41
CA LEU A 170 -13.93 0.97 -5.28
C LEU A 170 -13.81 0.19 -3.96
N ALA A 171 -14.64 -0.86 -3.76
CA ALA A 171 -14.53 -1.73 -2.60
C ALA A 171 -13.20 -2.52 -2.60
N ALA A 172 -12.85 -3.14 -3.73
CA ALA A 172 -11.58 -3.87 -3.87
C ALA A 172 -10.38 -2.95 -3.62
N TRP A 173 -10.40 -1.74 -4.19
CA TRP A 173 -9.36 -0.73 -3.97
C TRP A 173 -9.26 -0.32 -2.49
N THR A 174 -10.39 -0.11 -1.82
CA THR A 174 -10.44 0.29 -0.42
C THR A 174 -9.83 -0.79 0.49
N PHE A 175 -10.22 -2.05 0.30
CA PHE A 175 -9.64 -3.16 1.05
C PHE A 175 -8.14 -3.33 0.76
N LEU A 176 -7.72 -3.15 -0.49
CA LEU A 176 -6.32 -3.26 -0.86
C LEU A 176 -5.49 -2.13 -0.26
N ALA A 177 -5.96 -0.88 -0.32
CA ALA A 177 -5.28 0.28 0.27
C ALA A 177 -5.18 0.16 1.79
N PHE A 178 -6.29 -0.23 2.44
CA PHE A 178 -6.32 -0.41 3.89
C PHE A 178 -5.51 -1.63 4.34
N GLY A 179 -5.53 -2.72 3.57
CA GLY A 179 -4.69 -3.89 3.81
C GLY A 179 -3.19 -3.56 3.76
N ASN A 180 -2.74 -2.76 2.78
CA ASN A 180 -1.35 -2.26 2.74
C ASN A 180 -1.01 -1.43 3.97
N LEU A 181 -1.93 -0.56 4.43
CA LEU A 181 -1.72 0.24 5.64
C LEU A 181 -1.60 -0.62 6.90
N LEU A 182 -2.44 -1.63 7.05
CA LEU A 182 -2.37 -2.59 8.16
C LEU A 182 -1.07 -3.40 8.12
N GLY A 183 -0.57 -3.74 6.91
CA GLY A 183 0.76 -4.35 6.74
C GLY A 183 1.89 -3.43 7.19
N GLY A 184 1.77 -2.13 6.91
CA GLY A 184 2.70 -1.13 7.42
C GLY A 184 2.67 -1.00 8.95
N LEU A 185 1.51 -1.13 9.59
CA LEU A 185 1.39 -1.19 11.07
C LEU A 185 2.04 -2.44 11.62
N TRP A 186 1.76 -3.60 11.04
CA TRP A 186 2.40 -4.85 11.42
C TRP A 186 3.93 -4.76 11.28
N SER A 187 4.44 -4.24 10.17
CA SER A 187 5.87 -4.03 9.96
C SER A 187 6.47 -3.07 10.99
N TYR A 188 5.75 -2.02 11.36
CA TYR A 188 6.20 -1.00 12.32
C TYR A 188 6.30 -1.52 13.75
N GLU A 189 5.40 -2.42 14.15
CA GLU A 189 5.39 -3.00 15.50
C GLU A 189 6.20 -4.30 15.60
N GLU A 190 6.27 -5.09 14.51
CA GLU A 190 6.73 -6.47 14.51
C GLU A 190 8.19 -6.61 14.07
N LEU A 191 8.60 -5.93 13.01
CA LEU A 191 9.84 -6.27 12.32
C LEU A 191 11.08 -5.54 12.85
N GLY A 192 11.10 -5.02 14.08
CA GLY A 192 12.28 -4.53 14.81
C GLY A 192 13.32 -3.68 14.05
N TRP A 193 13.20 -3.58 12.71
CA TRP A 193 14.05 -2.70 11.89
C TRP A 193 13.71 -1.23 12.08
N GLY A 194 12.58 -0.96 12.74
CA GLY A 194 12.15 0.36 13.08
C GLY A 194 11.51 1.12 11.90
N GLY A 195 10.82 0.46 10.98
CA GLY A 195 10.16 1.11 9.84
C GLY A 195 8.80 0.52 9.51
N TYR A 196 7.92 1.34 8.95
CA TYR A 196 6.57 0.94 8.50
C TYR A 196 6.56 0.44 7.04
N TRP A 197 7.69 0.55 6.30
CA TRP A 197 7.83 0.12 4.91
C TRP A 197 9.30 -0.06 4.54
N ALA A 198 9.65 -1.23 4.03
CA ALA A 198 11.03 -1.60 3.70
C ALA A 198 11.27 -1.89 2.21
N TRP A 199 10.27 -1.72 1.35
CA TRP A 199 10.32 -2.14 -0.05
C TRP A 199 10.60 -3.64 -0.21
N ASP A 200 10.14 -4.44 0.74
CA ASP A 200 10.20 -5.89 0.63
C ASP A 200 9.43 -6.37 -0.62
N PRO A 201 9.86 -7.45 -1.30
CA PRO A 201 9.19 -7.97 -2.48
C PRO A 201 7.69 -8.24 -2.31
N VAL A 202 7.25 -8.65 -1.11
CA VAL A 202 5.83 -8.89 -0.81
C VAL A 202 5.06 -7.59 -0.62
N GLU A 203 5.65 -6.59 0.05
CA GLU A 203 5.09 -5.23 0.12
C GLU A 203 4.93 -4.65 -1.28
N ASN A 204 5.96 -4.76 -2.11
CA ASN A 204 5.95 -4.32 -3.51
C ASN A 204 4.88 -5.03 -4.34
N ALA A 205 4.73 -6.36 -4.15
CA ALA A 205 3.71 -7.17 -4.79
C ALA A 205 2.28 -6.67 -4.48
N ALA A 206 2.05 -6.21 -3.25
CA ALA A 206 0.77 -5.65 -2.83
C ALA A 206 0.55 -4.21 -3.34
N PHE A 207 1.61 -3.43 -3.47
CA PHE A 207 1.55 -2.04 -3.90
C PHE A 207 1.30 -1.88 -5.41
N MET A 208 1.86 -2.76 -6.26
CA MET A 208 1.70 -2.68 -7.71
C MET A 208 0.23 -2.68 -8.19
N PRO A 209 -0.65 -3.62 -7.79
CA PRO A 209 -2.05 -3.59 -8.20
C PRO A 209 -2.82 -2.39 -7.62
N LEU A 210 -2.40 -1.85 -6.47
CA LEU A 210 -2.98 -0.62 -5.90
C LEU A 210 -2.71 0.58 -6.81
N LEU A 211 -1.49 0.73 -7.34
CA LEU A 211 -1.14 1.80 -8.27
C LEU A 211 -1.95 1.72 -9.57
N VAL A 212 -2.02 0.54 -10.19
CA VAL A 212 -2.77 0.33 -11.43
C VAL A 212 -4.28 0.51 -11.22
N GLY A 213 -4.82 -0.04 -10.12
CA GLY A 213 -6.22 0.15 -9.73
C GLY A 213 -6.58 1.61 -9.48
N THR A 214 -5.67 2.40 -8.89
CA THR A 214 -5.83 3.84 -8.72
C THR A 214 -5.88 4.57 -10.08
N ALA A 215 -5.00 4.20 -11.01
CA ALA A 215 -5.02 4.73 -12.38
C ALA A 215 -6.37 4.42 -13.07
N TYR A 216 -6.86 3.18 -12.95
CA TYR A 216 -8.15 2.77 -13.48
C TYR A 216 -9.31 3.60 -12.91
N LEU A 217 -9.40 3.75 -11.58
CA LEU A 217 -10.49 4.50 -10.93
C LEU A 217 -10.58 5.97 -11.40
N HIS A 218 -9.45 6.61 -11.70
CA HIS A 218 -9.42 7.97 -12.22
C HIS A 218 -9.72 8.03 -13.72
N SER A 219 -9.20 7.07 -14.51
CA SER A 219 -9.39 7.01 -15.95
C SER A 219 -10.83 6.73 -16.35
N VAL A 220 -11.52 5.87 -15.60
CA VAL A 220 -12.94 5.53 -15.80
C VAL A 220 -13.84 6.77 -15.77
N MET A 221 -13.53 7.76 -14.92
CA MET A 221 -14.31 9.01 -14.83
C MET A 221 -14.28 9.82 -16.14
N ILE A 222 -13.18 9.71 -16.92
CA ILE A 222 -13.09 10.36 -18.24
C ILE A 222 -13.99 9.62 -19.24
N GLN A 223 -14.00 8.30 -19.22
CA GLN A 223 -14.88 7.53 -20.09
C GLN A 223 -16.35 7.81 -19.79
N GLU A 224 -16.77 7.77 -18.52
CA GLU A 224 -18.15 8.06 -18.10
C GLU A 224 -18.64 9.43 -18.56
N ARG A 225 -17.78 10.46 -18.57
CA ARG A 225 -18.17 11.83 -18.94
C ARG A 225 -17.96 12.18 -20.40
N ARG A 226 -16.98 11.53 -21.05
CA ARG A 226 -16.50 11.94 -22.39
C ARG A 226 -16.46 10.81 -23.42
N GLY A 227 -16.73 9.57 -23.05
CA GLY A 227 -16.64 8.40 -23.93
C GLY A 227 -15.21 8.13 -24.45
N MET A 228 -14.19 8.69 -23.78
CA MET A 228 -12.78 8.60 -24.17
C MET A 228 -12.08 7.45 -23.41
N LEU A 229 -10.86 7.09 -23.85
CA LEU A 229 -9.95 6.16 -23.17
C LEU A 229 -10.49 4.73 -22.98
N LYS A 230 -11.40 4.25 -23.82
CA LYS A 230 -12.01 2.91 -23.70
C LYS A 230 -10.96 1.79 -23.74
N VAL A 231 -10.03 1.81 -24.70
CA VAL A 231 -8.92 0.83 -24.78
C VAL A 231 -8.08 0.85 -23.52
N TRP A 232 -7.77 2.08 -23.05
CA TRP A 232 -6.95 2.30 -21.88
C TRP A 232 -7.58 1.75 -20.60
N ASN A 233 -8.88 1.97 -20.40
CA ASN A 233 -9.61 1.49 -19.23
C ASN A 233 -9.70 -0.05 -19.19
N VAL A 234 -9.94 -0.68 -20.33
CA VAL A 234 -9.91 -2.14 -20.45
C VAL A 234 -8.51 -2.69 -20.15
N PHE A 235 -7.46 -2.06 -20.71
CA PHE A 235 -6.07 -2.43 -20.44
C PHE A 235 -5.73 -2.30 -18.96
N LEU A 236 -6.06 -1.16 -18.32
CA LEU A 236 -5.82 -0.93 -16.89
C LEU A 236 -6.54 -1.95 -16.01
N MET A 237 -7.80 -2.33 -16.36
CA MET A 237 -8.54 -3.34 -15.62
C MET A 237 -7.89 -4.72 -15.72
N CYS A 238 -7.53 -5.14 -16.93
CA CYS A 238 -6.82 -6.40 -17.15
C CYS A 238 -5.48 -6.40 -16.39
N LEU A 239 -4.70 -5.32 -16.52
CA LEU A 239 -3.42 -5.19 -15.85
C LEU A 239 -3.55 -5.20 -14.32
N THR A 240 -4.59 -4.56 -13.75
CA THR A 240 -4.84 -4.58 -12.31
C THR A 240 -5.01 -6.02 -11.80
N PHE A 241 -5.86 -6.82 -12.47
CA PHE A 241 -6.06 -8.21 -12.08
C PHE A 241 -4.80 -9.07 -12.33
N ILE A 242 -4.12 -8.89 -13.45
CA ILE A 242 -2.85 -9.59 -13.74
C ILE A 242 -1.83 -9.28 -12.64
N MET A 243 -1.74 -8.04 -12.15
CA MET A 243 -0.83 -7.67 -11.07
C MET A 243 -1.22 -8.31 -9.73
N THR A 244 -2.49 -8.58 -9.44
CA THR A 244 -2.88 -9.34 -8.24
C THR A 244 -2.40 -10.79 -8.31
N ILE A 245 -2.54 -11.44 -9.47
CA ILE A 245 -2.04 -12.82 -9.67
C ILE A 245 -0.51 -12.83 -9.70
N PHE A 246 0.13 -11.83 -10.31
CA PHE A 246 1.58 -11.68 -10.30
C PHE A 246 2.12 -11.48 -8.87
N GLY A 247 1.48 -10.66 -8.05
CA GLY A 247 1.82 -10.50 -6.63
C GLY A 247 1.72 -11.84 -5.89
N THR A 248 0.67 -12.63 -6.13
CA THR A 248 0.52 -13.97 -5.55
C THR A 248 1.61 -14.93 -6.07
N PHE A 249 1.98 -14.84 -7.34
CA PHE A 249 3.11 -15.59 -7.91
C PHE A 249 4.42 -15.25 -7.18
N LEU A 250 4.78 -13.97 -7.03
CA LEU A 250 6.00 -13.56 -6.34
C LEU A 250 6.07 -14.10 -4.90
N THR A 251 4.97 -14.00 -4.16
CA THR A 251 4.91 -14.41 -2.75
C THR A 251 4.91 -15.93 -2.56
N ARG A 252 4.54 -16.72 -3.57
CA ARG A 252 4.37 -18.18 -3.46
C ARG A 252 5.36 -19.00 -4.28
N SER A 253 6.09 -18.38 -5.20
CA SER A 253 7.07 -19.09 -6.04
C SER A 253 8.39 -19.38 -5.30
N GLY A 254 8.68 -18.66 -4.21
CA GLY A 254 9.98 -18.72 -3.55
C GLY A 254 11.16 -18.25 -4.41
N LEU A 255 10.89 -17.60 -5.55
CA LEU A 255 11.91 -17.12 -6.48
C LEU A 255 12.68 -15.90 -5.96
N ILE A 256 12.03 -15.10 -5.10
CA ILE A 256 12.64 -13.89 -4.52
C ILE A 256 12.63 -14.04 -3.00
N ALA A 257 13.78 -13.83 -2.38
CA ALA A 257 13.91 -13.84 -0.93
C ALA A 257 13.12 -12.67 -0.31
N SER A 258 12.34 -12.96 0.74
CA SER A 258 11.52 -12.00 1.46
C SER A 258 11.34 -12.47 2.90
N VAL A 259 11.33 -11.53 3.84
CA VAL A 259 10.99 -11.79 5.25
C VAL A 259 9.55 -12.30 5.43
N HIS A 260 8.70 -12.14 4.40
CA HIS A 260 7.33 -12.64 4.35
C HIS A 260 7.19 -14.01 3.65
N SER A 261 8.30 -14.60 3.18
CA SER A 261 8.29 -15.90 2.47
C SER A 261 8.44 -17.05 3.45
N PHE A 262 7.35 -17.43 4.11
CA PHE A 262 7.32 -18.49 5.12
C PHE A 262 7.31 -19.93 4.56
N ALA A 263 7.29 -20.09 3.23
CA ALA A 263 7.35 -21.42 2.58
C ALA A 263 7.81 -21.30 1.12
N ARG A 264 8.87 -22.02 0.75
CA ARG A 264 9.25 -22.27 -0.65
C ARG A 264 8.45 -23.45 -1.19
N SER A 265 7.96 -23.35 -2.42
CA SER A 265 7.25 -24.47 -3.07
C SER A 265 7.28 -24.38 -4.59
N ASP A 266 7.02 -25.54 -5.20
CA ASP A 266 7.00 -25.71 -6.66
C ASP A 266 5.73 -25.19 -7.35
N ILE A 267 4.81 -24.56 -6.61
CA ILE A 267 3.57 -24.02 -7.21
C ILE A 267 3.79 -22.82 -8.12
N GLY A 268 4.96 -22.19 -8.06
CA GLY A 268 5.31 -21.05 -8.90
C GLY A 268 5.08 -21.32 -10.39
N ILE A 269 5.40 -22.52 -10.88
CA ILE A 269 5.23 -22.86 -12.30
C ILE A 269 3.76 -22.81 -12.74
N TYR A 270 2.82 -23.22 -11.89
CA TYR A 270 1.38 -23.16 -12.22
C TYR A 270 0.88 -21.73 -12.30
N PHE A 271 1.36 -20.85 -11.41
CA PHE A 271 1.07 -19.42 -11.48
C PHE A 271 1.70 -18.75 -12.72
N ALA A 272 2.90 -19.14 -13.11
CA ALA A 272 3.55 -18.64 -14.33
C ALA A 272 2.71 -18.99 -15.59
N TRP A 273 2.26 -20.23 -15.70
CA TRP A 273 1.37 -20.65 -16.80
C TRP A 273 0.03 -19.93 -16.77
N TYR A 274 -0.55 -19.73 -15.59
CA TYR A 274 -1.81 -19.01 -15.46
C TYR A 274 -1.65 -17.53 -15.82
N LEU A 275 -0.56 -16.88 -15.43
CA LEU A 275 -0.23 -15.51 -15.85
C LEU A 275 -0.07 -15.41 -17.37
N ALA A 276 0.67 -16.34 -17.98
CA ALA A 276 0.83 -16.38 -19.44
C ALA A 276 -0.54 -16.54 -20.13
N PHE A 277 -1.39 -17.45 -19.65
CA PHE A 277 -2.77 -17.63 -20.12
C PHE A 277 -3.58 -16.32 -20.00
N LEU A 278 -3.56 -15.66 -18.84
CA LEU A 278 -4.29 -14.41 -18.63
C LEU A 278 -3.82 -13.31 -19.58
N VAL A 279 -2.50 -13.15 -19.75
CA VAL A 279 -1.92 -12.16 -20.68
C VAL A 279 -2.38 -12.42 -22.10
N VAL A 280 -2.29 -13.67 -22.59
CA VAL A 280 -2.70 -14.06 -23.95
C VAL A 280 -4.20 -13.80 -24.15
N VAL A 281 -5.05 -14.23 -23.20
CA VAL A 281 -6.51 -14.02 -23.28
C VAL A 281 -6.86 -12.54 -23.27
N CYS A 282 -6.30 -11.76 -22.34
CA CYS A 282 -6.59 -10.34 -22.23
C CYS A 282 -6.14 -9.56 -23.48
N LEU A 283 -4.89 -9.77 -23.93
CA LEU A 283 -4.39 -9.11 -25.13
C LEU A 283 -5.15 -9.56 -26.39
N GLY A 284 -5.43 -10.86 -26.52
CA GLY A 284 -6.20 -11.41 -27.64
C GLY A 284 -7.60 -10.81 -27.72
N LEU A 285 -8.32 -10.72 -26.59
CA LEU A 285 -9.66 -10.11 -26.55
C LEU A 285 -9.61 -8.60 -26.82
N ILE A 286 -8.64 -7.88 -26.29
CA ILE A 286 -8.45 -6.45 -26.55
C ILE A 286 -8.18 -6.21 -28.03
N MET A 287 -7.26 -6.96 -28.63
CA MET A 287 -6.92 -6.85 -30.06
C MET A 287 -8.13 -7.20 -30.94
N TYR A 288 -8.86 -8.26 -30.64
CA TYR A 288 -10.08 -8.67 -31.34
C TYR A 288 -11.16 -7.58 -31.31
N ARG A 289 -11.33 -6.89 -30.17
CA ARG A 289 -12.34 -5.84 -29.99
C ARG A 289 -11.84 -4.42 -30.25
N LEU A 290 -10.59 -4.25 -30.64
CA LEU A 290 -9.98 -2.93 -30.86
C LEU A 290 -10.81 -1.98 -31.76
N PRO A 291 -11.48 -2.43 -32.84
CA PRO A 291 -12.33 -1.57 -33.65
C PRO A 291 -13.51 -0.95 -32.87
N LEU A 292 -14.11 -1.70 -31.94
CA LEU A 292 -15.24 -1.24 -31.12
C LEU A 292 -14.82 -0.35 -29.94
N LEU A 293 -13.55 -0.44 -29.56
CA LEU A 293 -12.98 0.35 -28.45
C LEU A 293 -12.51 1.75 -28.85
N ARG A 294 -12.59 2.12 -30.13
CA ARG A 294 -12.18 3.45 -30.60
C ARG A 294 -13.04 4.54 -29.96
N GLY A 295 -12.38 5.49 -29.30
CA GLY A 295 -13.04 6.66 -28.69
C GLY A 295 -13.50 7.65 -29.75
N VAL A 296 -14.69 8.22 -29.53
CA VAL A 296 -15.29 9.23 -30.44
C VAL A 296 -14.65 10.61 -30.29
N HIS A 297 -14.21 10.93 -29.07
CA HIS A 297 -13.66 12.23 -28.71
C HIS A 297 -12.14 12.16 -28.48
N LYS A 298 -11.44 13.27 -28.81
CA LYS A 298 -10.00 13.45 -28.57
C LYS A 298 -9.78 14.49 -27.47
N ILE A 299 -8.56 14.57 -26.95
CA ILE A 299 -8.16 15.59 -25.97
C ILE A 299 -8.12 16.96 -26.69
N ASP A 300 -8.88 17.93 -26.16
CA ASP A 300 -9.02 19.25 -26.73
C ASP A 300 -7.82 20.16 -26.37
N SER A 301 -7.24 19.98 -25.17
CA SER A 301 -6.14 20.83 -24.69
C SER A 301 -5.24 20.06 -23.71
N MET A 302 -3.94 20.36 -23.74
CA MET A 302 -2.99 19.86 -22.74
C MET A 302 -3.22 20.49 -21.35
N ILE A 303 -3.88 21.64 -21.27
CA ILE A 303 -4.31 22.26 -20.02
C ILE A 303 -5.80 21.95 -19.81
N SER A 304 -6.09 20.72 -19.48
CA SER A 304 -7.44 20.20 -19.25
C SER A 304 -7.42 19.14 -18.14
N ARG A 305 -8.57 18.90 -17.51
CA ARG A 305 -8.72 17.86 -16.50
C ARG A 305 -8.45 16.46 -17.07
N GLU A 306 -8.87 16.23 -18.31
CA GLU A 306 -8.64 14.96 -19.03
C GLU A 306 -7.14 14.66 -19.18
N PHE A 307 -6.36 15.67 -19.56
CA PHE A 307 -4.92 15.52 -19.69
C PHE A 307 -4.22 15.35 -18.34
N ALA A 308 -4.67 16.08 -17.30
CA ALA A 308 -4.14 15.93 -15.94
C ALA A 308 -4.34 14.50 -15.40
N PHE A 309 -5.52 13.89 -15.62
CA PHE A 309 -5.80 12.50 -15.25
C PHE A 309 -4.97 11.50 -16.07
N LEU A 310 -4.78 11.77 -17.36
CA LEU A 310 -3.91 10.93 -18.19
C LEU A 310 -2.45 11.01 -17.72
N LEU A 311 -1.96 12.20 -17.37
CA LEU A 311 -0.62 12.38 -16.83
C LEU A 311 -0.46 11.66 -15.48
N GLN A 312 -1.46 11.77 -14.59
CA GLN A 312 -1.49 11.02 -13.33
C GLN A 312 -1.42 9.50 -13.57
N ASN A 313 -2.16 8.97 -14.56
CA ASN A 313 -2.11 7.56 -14.91
C ASN A 313 -0.70 7.13 -15.35
N TRP A 314 -0.02 7.96 -16.13
CA TRP A 314 1.36 7.70 -16.56
C TRP A 314 2.34 7.70 -15.38
N VAL A 315 2.19 8.62 -14.43
CA VAL A 315 3.00 8.64 -13.21
C VAL A 315 2.77 7.37 -12.40
N LEU A 316 1.52 6.98 -12.17
CA LEU A 316 1.16 5.76 -11.43
C LEU A 316 1.70 4.49 -12.11
N LEU A 317 1.57 4.38 -13.44
CA LEU A 317 2.15 3.25 -14.19
C LEU A 317 3.67 3.28 -14.21
N GLY A 318 4.28 4.46 -14.26
CA GLY A 318 5.72 4.61 -14.14
C GLY A 318 6.25 4.16 -12.78
N MET A 319 5.55 4.53 -11.70
CA MET A 319 5.84 4.02 -10.35
C MET A 319 5.71 2.49 -10.29
N MET A 320 4.61 1.95 -10.82
CA MET A 320 4.38 0.49 -10.87
C MET A 320 5.49 -0.22 -11.65
N MET A 321 5.83 0.29 -12.84
CA MET A 321 6.88 -0.31 -13.69
C MET A 321 8.26 -0.24 -13.03
N PHE A 322 8.59 0.87 -12.37
CA PHE A 322 9.82 1.00 -11.60
C PHE A 322 9.89 -0.04 -10.47
N VAL A 323 8.80 -0.16 -9.68
CA VAL A 323 8.72 -1.15 -8.59
C VAL A 323 8.82 -2.57 -9.15
N LEU A 324 8.13 -2.87 -10.26
CA LEU A 324 8.19 -4.18 -10.92
C LEU A 324 9.63 -4.54 -11.34
N ILE A 325 10.31 -3.63 -12.05
CA ILE A 325 11.68 -3.86 -12.54
C ILE A 325 12.64 -4.02 -11.35
N ALA A 326 12.60 -3.13 -10.37
CA ALA A 326 13.48 -3.18 -9.22
C ALA A 326 13.26 -4.44 -8.37
N THR A 327 11.99 -4.88 -8.19
CA THR A 327 11.65 -6.08 -7.43
C THR A 327 12.06 -7.37 -8.16
N THR A 328 11.96 -7.40 -9.49
CA THR A 328 12.34 -8.59 -10.30
C THR A 328 13.81 -8.56 -10.74
N PHE A 329 14.53 -7.49 -10.43
CA PHE A 329 15.92 -7.34 -10.86
C PHE A 329 16.87 -8.44 -10.36
N PRO A 330 16.73 -8.98 -9.13
CA PRO A 330 17.52 -10.12 -8.69
C PRO A 330 17.40 -11.33 -9.63
N LEU A 331 16.20 -11.64 -10.12
CA LEU A 331 15.98 -12.74 -11.09
C LEU A 331 16.61 -12.43 -12.46
N LEU A 332 16.46 -11.18 -12.92
CA LEU A 332 17.04 -10.76 -14.20
C LEU A 332 18.57 -10.78 -14.17
N SER A 333 19.19 -10.33 -13.07
CA SER A 333 20.63 -10.33 -12.91
C SER A 333 21.18 -11.75 -12.80
N GLU A 334 20.51 -12.64 -12.07
CA GLU A 334 20.87 -14.04 -11.96
C GLU A 334 20.79 -14.76 -13.32
N TRP A 335 19.70 -14.54 -14.06
CA TRP A 335 19.52 -15.15 -15.39
C TRP A 335 20.58 -14.69 -16.42
N ILE A 336 20.99 -13.42 -16.38
CA ILE A 336 21.90 -12.84 -17.39
C ILE A 336 23.39 -13.01 -16.99
N ARG A 337 23.71 -12.95 -15.68
CA ARG A 337 25.10 -12.94 -15.18
C ARG A 337 25.44 -14.12 -14.28
N GLY A 338 24.46 -14.90 -13.83
CA GLY A 338 24.64 -15.93 -12.80
C GLY A 338 24.79 -15.36 -11.38
N GLU A 339 24.55 -14.06 -11.17
CA GLU A 339 24.67 -13.38 -9.87
C GLU A 339 23.38 -12.66 -9.50
N THR A 340 22.89 -12.87 -8.27
CA THR A 340 21.70 -12.19 -7.75
C THR A 340 22.06 -10.81 -7.18
N VAL A 341 21.60 -9.73 -7.82
CA VAL A 341 21.81 -8.36 -7.35
C VAL A 341 20.50 -7.85 -6.72
N THR A 342 20.53 -7.59 -5.42
CA THR A 342 19.38 -7.07 -4.67
C THR A 342 19.33 -5.54 -4.71
N VAL A 343 18.13 -4.98 -4.55
CA VAL A 343 17.88 -3.54 -4.58
C VAL A 343 17.30 -3.11 -3.23
N GLY A 344 18.04 -2.32 -2.48
CA GLY A 344 17.66 -1.90 -1.12
C GLY A 344 16.77 -0.64 -1.06
N PRO A 345 16.19 -0.34 0.13
CA PRO A 345 15.25 0.77 0.35
C PRO A 345 15.78 2.15 -0.07
N GLY A 346 17.07 2.40 0.13
CA GLY A 346 17.70 3.66 -0.26
C GLY A 346 17.58 3.95 -1.76
N PHE A 347 17.67 2.93 -2.60
CA PHE A 347 17.48 3.06 -4.05
C PHE A 347 16.00 3.37 -4.39
N TYR A 348 15.06 2.59 -3.83
CA TYR A 348 13.63 2.85 -4.06
C TYR A 348 13.23 4.26 -3.66
N ASN A 349 13.63 4.73 -2.49
CA ASN A 349 13.25 6.05 -1.96
C ASN A 349 13.73 7.20 -2.85
N LYS A 350 14.93 7.11 -3.44
CA LYS A 350 15.46 8.17 -4.32
C LYS A 350 14.61 8.38 -5.58
N TRP A 351 13.90 7.36 -6.03
CA TRP A 351 13.02 7.42 -7.20
C TRP A 351 11.56 7.64 -6.82
N MET A 352 11.08 6.92 -5.81
CA MET A 352 9.66 6.94 -5.47
C MET A 352 9.22 8.22 -4.78
N VAL A 353 10.11 8.87 -4.01
CA VAL A 353 9.79 10.15 -3.35
C VAL A 353 9.53 11.27 -4.37
N PRO A 354 10.40 11.55 -5.36
CA PRO A 354 10.10 12.53 -6.40
C PRO A 354 8.83 12.23 -7.21
N LEU A 355 8.59 10.95 -7.54
CA LEU A 355 7.39 10.53 -8.26
C LEU A 355 6.14 10.71 -7.41
N GLY A 356 6.21 10.38 -6.12
CA GLY A 356 5.15 10.59 -5.16
C GLY A 356 4.80 12.08 -4.99
N LEU A 357 5.81 12.96 -4.90
CA LEU A 357 5.60 14.41 -4.86
C LEU A 357 4.95 14.95 -6.14
N THR A 358 5.32 14.39 -7.30
CA THR A 358 4.67 14.72 -8.58
C THR A 358 3.21 14.30 -8.56
N LEU A 359 2.90 13.09 -8.05
CA LEU A 359 1.53 12.61 -7.89
C LEU A 359 0.73 13.50 -6.94
N MET A 360 1.35 13.95 -5.85
CA MET A 360 0.76 14.87 -4.88
C MET A 360 0.40 16.21 -5.51
N LEU A 361 1.30 16.79 -6.33
CA LEU A 361 1.01 17.99 -7.10
C LEU A 361 -0.22 17.79 -8.01
N LEU A 362 -0.27 16.69 -8.77
CA LEU A 362 -1.39 16.36 -9.64
C LEU A 362 -2.69 16.16 -8.87
N THR A 363 -2.63 15.64 -7.66
CA THR A 363 -3.78 15.50 -6.74
C THR A 363 -4.39 16.85 -6.39
N GLY A 364 -3.57 17.87 -6.15
CA GLY A 364 -4.05 19.25 -5.90
C GLY A 364 -4.52 19.98 -7.14
N VAL A 365 -3.91 19.70 -8.28
CA VAL A 365 -4.18 20.40 -9.55
C VAL A 365 -5.42 19.83 -10.27
N GLY A 366 -5.55 18.51 -10.34
CA GLY A 366 -6.58 17.81 -11.13
C GLY A 366 -8.02 18.23 -10.81
N PRO A 367 -8.46 18.33 -9.55
CA PRO A 367 -9.84 18.70 -9.22
C PRO A 367 -10.26 20.12 -9.66
N LEU A 368 -9.33 21.07 -9.70
CA LEU A 368 -9.61 22.49 -9.98
C LEU A 368 -9.48 22.88 -11.44
N ILE A 369 -8.80 22.08 -12.27
CA ILE A 369 -8.70 22.33 -13.71
C ILE A 369 -10.05 22.06 -14.39
N SER A 370 -10.43 22.96 -15.31
CA SER A 370 -11.65 22.83 -16.11
C SER A 370 -11.57 21.64 -17.09
N TRP A 371 -12.75 21.04 -17.38
CA TRP A 371 -12.89 20.10 -18.49
C TRP A 371 -12.63 20.82 -19.82
N ARG A 372 -12.10 20.10 -20.82
CA ARG A 372 -11.75 20.54 -22.18
C ARG A 372 -10.58 21.51 -22.23
N LYS A 373 -10.72 22.74 -21.71
CA LYS A 373 -9.70 23.80 -21.79
C LYS A 373 -9.79 24.72 -20.58
N ALA A 374 -8.68 24.94 -19.90
CA ALA A 374 -8.54 25.96 -18.87
C ALA A 374 -7.93 27.24 -19.45
N THR A 375 -8.34 28.39 -18.95
CA THR A 375 -7.75 29.68 -19.28
C THR A 375 -6.78 30.13 -18.19
N GLY A 376 -5.76 30.92 -18.55
CA GLY A 376 -4.78 31.43 -17.59
C GLY A 376 -5.41 32.19 -16.41
N LYS A 377 -6.46 32.98 -16.68
CA LYS A 377 -7.21 33.73 -15.67
C LYS A 377 -7.92 32.81 -14.69
N ASN A 378 -8.50 31.68 -15.14
CA ASN A 378 -9.16 30.70 -14.28
C ASN A 378 -8.15 29.92 -13.45
N LEU A 379 -6.99 29.57 -14.04
CA LEU A 379 -5.90 28.92 -13.32
C LEU A 379 -5.37 29.81 -12.19
N LEU A 380 -5.09 31.08 -12.51
CA LEU A 380 -4.62 32.02 -11.49
C LEU A 380 -5.63 32.17 -10.34
N ARG A 381 -6.92 32.31 -10.66
CA ARG A 381 -7.98 32.43 -9.64
C ARG A 381 -8.13 31.17 -8.80
N ALA A 382 -7.98 29.98 -9.40
CA ALA A 382 -8.10 28.70 -8.71
C ALA A 382 -6.89 28.40 -7.81
N PHE A 383 -5.67 28.73 -8.26
CA PHE A 383 -4.45 28.28 -7.60
C PHE A 383 -3.71 29.36 -6.83
N ALA A 384 -3.98 30.67 -7.03
CA ALA A 384 -3.22 31.74 -6.40
C ALA A 384 -3.19 31.65 -4.85
N LYS A 385 -4.35 31.43 -4.21
CA LYS A 385 -4.46 31.31 -2.75
C LYS A 385 -3.76 30.06 -2.20
N PRO A 386 -4.02 28.84 -2.70
CA PRO A 386 -3.31 27.64 -2.28
C PRO A 386 -1.80 27.73 -2.50
N THR A 387 -1.35 28.29 -3.63
CA THR A 387 0.08 28.48 -3.91
C THR A 387 0.72 29.49 -2.96
N ALA A 388 0.04 30.62 -2.70
CA ALA A 388 0.56 31.61 -1.74
C ALA A 388 0.70 31.02 -0.34
N ALA A 389 -0.28 30.20 0.11
CA ALA A 389 -0.20 29.49 1.39
C ALA A 389 0.97 28.49 1.42
N ALA A 390 1.16 27.72 0.36
CA ALA A 390 2.25 26.75 0.23
C ALA A 390 3.63 27.44 0.26
N LEU A 391 3.77 28.56 -0.49
CA LEU A 391 4.99 29.36 -0.48
C LEU A 391 5.27 29.99 0.91
N CYS A 392 4.22 30.47 1.59
CA CYS A 392 4.34 30.98 2.94
C CYS A 392 4.87 29.91 3.91
N VAL A 393 4.31 28.70 3.88
CA VAL A 393 4.77 27.58 4.71
C VAL A 393 6.22 27.20 4.36
N LEU A 394 6.58 27.14 3.08
CA LEU A 394 7.95 26.88 2.65
C LEU A 394 8.92 27.96 3.17
N MET A 395 8.55 29.25 3.08
CA MET A 395 9.37 30.34 3.61
C MET A 395 9.52 30.28 5.12
N LEU A 396 8.43 29.99 5.85
CA LEU A 396 8.48 29.79 7.30
C LEU A 396 9.41 28.61 7.66
N GLN A 397 9.34 27.52 6.90
CA GLN A 397 10.21 26.36 7.11
C GLN A 397 11.68 26.66 6.79
N LEU A 398 11.97 27.43 5.74
CA LEU A 398 13.34 27.87 5.42
C LEU A 398 13.93 28.76 6.52
N VAL A 399 13.11 29.62 7.14
CA VAL A 399 13.57 30.59 8.15
C VAL A 399 13.65 29.97 9.56
N PHE A 400 12.64 29.19 9.94
CA PHE A 400 12.47 28.69 11.31
C PHE A 400 12.62 27.18 11.42
N GLY A 401 12.52 26.43 10.31
CA GLY A 401 12.41 24.98 10.33
C GLY A 401 13.60 24.29 11.00
N ALA A 402 14.82 24.73 10.73
CA ALA A 402 16.02 24.16 11.38
C ALA A 402 16.00 24.34 12.90
N LYS A 403 15.49 25.46 13.40
CA LYS A 403 15.38 25.74 14.85
C LYS A 403 14.27 24.91 15.51
N LEU A 404 13.26 24.55 14.74
CA LEU A 404 12.11 23.75 15.20
C LEU A 404 12.31 22.23 15.01
N GLY A 405 13.45 21.81 14.45
CA GLY A 405 13.73 20.41 14.12
C GLY A 405 13.11 19.92 12.80
N PHE A 406 12.59 20.84 11.96
CA PHE A 406 11.93 20.53 10.69
C PHE A 406 12.56 21.31 9.52
N ALA A 407 13.87 21.12 9.29
CA ALA A 407 14.60 21.80 8.23
C ALA A 407 13.98 21.53 6.85
N ALA A 408 13.92 22.56 5.98
CA ALA A 408 13.39 22.43 4.63
C ALA A 408 14.30 21.59 3.70
N TYR A 409 15.57 21.49 4.05
CA TYR A 409 16.55 20.67 3.35
C TYR A 409 17.30 19.80 4.36
N VAL A 410 17.41 18.51 4.08
CA VAL A 410 18.20 17.54 4.85
C VAL A 410 19.27 16.97 3.93
N GLN A 411 20.51 16.92 4.43
CA GLN A 411 21.61 16.40 3.63
C GLN A 411 21.35 14.94 3.24
N SER A 412 21.52 14.66 1.97
CA SER A 412 21.34 13.31 1.43
C SER A 412 22.50 12.96 0.51
N GLU A 413 23.07 11.78 0.70
CA GLU A 413 24.17 11.31 -0.11
C GLU A 413 23.70 10.82 -1.49
N ALA A 414 24.58 10.98 -2.48
CA ALA A 414 24.36 10.40 -3.79
C ALA A 414 24.54 8.87 -3.75
N ILE A 415 23.62 8.12 -4.36
CA ILE A 415 23.75 6.66 -4.49
C ILE A 415 24.92 6.31 -5.41
N TYR A 416 25.10 7.11 -6.47
CA TYR A 416 26.19 6.97 -7.45
C TYR A 416 26.94 8.28 -7.57
N ASP A 417 28.23 8.24 -7.77
CA ASP A 417 29.06 9.41 -8.08
C ASP A 417 28.92 9.83 -9.54
N THR A 418 27.68 9.95 -9.98
CA THR A 418 27.27 10.42 -11.31
C THR A 418 26.45 11.69 -11.19
N THR A 419 26.35 12.45 -12.28
CA THR A 419 25.50 13.66 -12.33
C THR A 419 24.06 13.33 -11.93
N THR A 420 23.52 12.20 -12.42
CA THR A 420 22.15 11.74 -12.06
C THR A 420 22.03 11.44 -10.57
N GLY A 421 22.99 10.72 -10.00
CA GLY A 421 23.01 10.39 -8.57
C GLY A 421 23.05 11.63 -7.68
N ARG A 422 23.89 12.62 -8.04
CA ARG A 422 23.99 13.92 -7.34
C ARG A 422 22.69 14.73 -7.46
N VAL A 423 22.05 14.78 -8.64
CA VAL A 423 20.76 15.47 -8.83
C VAL A 423 19.68 14.81 -8.00
N LEU A 424 19.58 13.48 -8.00
CA LEU A 424 18.60 12.76 -7.18
C LEU A 424 18.83 12.98 -5.68
N ALA A 425 20.07 13.06 -5.21
CA ALA A 425 20.41 13.38 -3.83
C ALA A 425 19.91 14.79 -3.44
N VAL A 426 20.12 15.78 -4.30
CA VAL A 426 19.63 17.14 -4.07
C VAL A 426 18.10 17.19 -4.02
N ILE A 427 17.42 16.54 -4.97
CA ILE A 427 15.94 16.48 -5.00
C ILE A 427 15.42 15.78 -3.75
N TYR A 428 16.02 14.65 -3.37
CA TYR A 428 15.64 13.91 -2.16
C TYR A 428 15.89 14.75 -0.90
N GLY A 429 17.03 15.44 -0.79
CA GLY A 429 17.32 16.33 0.33
C GLY A 429 16.36 17.51 0.44
N ALA A 430 15.83 18.02 -0.68
CA ALA A 430 14.81 19.07 -0.71
C ALA A 430 13.37 18.54 -0.50
N SER A 431 13.18 17.24 -0.52
CA SER A 431 11.84 16.61 -0.46
C SER A 431 11.03 17.00 0.80
N PRO A 432 11.60 17.20 2.00
CA PRO A 432 10.81 17.58 3.16
C PRO A 432 10.16 18.96 3.01
N GLY A 433 10.90 19.94 2.48
CA GLY A 433 10.38 21.29 2.21
C GLY A 433 9.32 21.28 1.12
N ILE A 434 9.58 20.55 0.02
CA ILE A 434 8.64 20.39 -1.09
C ILE A 434 7.38 19.67 -0.59
N SER A 435 7.52 18.62 0.22
CA SER A 435 6.39 17.84 0.72
C SER A 435 5.44 18.67 1.59
N LEU A 436 5.94 19.42 2.57
CA LEU A 436 5.11 20.30 3.41
C LEU A 436 4.42 21.38 2.59
N ALA A 437 5.11 21.98 1.62
CA ALA A 437 4.51 22.94 0.70
C ALA A 437 3.39 22.31 -0.13
N MET A 438 3.60 21.10 -0.67
CA MET A 438 2.59 20.37 -1.44
C MET A 438 1.40 19.93 -0.57
N CYS A 439 1.63 19.45 0.66
CA CYS A 439 0.57 19.14 1.62
C CYS A 439 -0.31 20.37 1.88
N THR A 440 0.31 21.54 2.09
CA THR A 440 -0.40 22.81 2.27
C THR A 440 -1.19 23.21 1.01
N PHE A 441 -0.56 23.07 -0.16
CA PHE A 441 -1.20 23.38 -1.44
C PHE A 441 -2.44 22.52 -1.66
N VAL A 442 -2.34 21.20 -1.52
CA VAL A 442 -3.44 20.27 -1.75
C VAL A 442 -4.56 20.47 -0.72
N THR A 443 -4.20 20.65 0.56
CA THR A 443 -5.20 21.00 1.59
C THR A 443 -5.93 22.28 1.23
N GLY A 444 -5.22 23.32 0.81
CA GLY A 444 -5.80 24.58 0.38
C GLY A 444 -6.77 24.44 -0.79
N THR A 445 -6.43 23.60 -1.79
CA THR A 445 -7.31 23.34 -2.94
C THR A 445 -8.58 22.57 -2.51
N ILE A 446 -8.47 21.59 -1.64
CA ILE A 446 -9.59 20.81 -1.13
C ILE A 446 -10.50 21.68 -0.26
N VAL A 447 -9.94 22.44 0.67
CA VAL A 447 -10.70 23.37 1.53
C VAL A 447 -11.46 24.40 0.69
N GLN A 448 -10.82 24.93 -0.36
CA GLN A 448 -11.44 25.87 -1.28
C GLN A 448 -12.68 25.25 -1.98
N GLU A 449 -12.62 23.97 -2.39
CA GLU A 449 -13.75 23.26 -3.04
C GLU A 449 -14.89 22.97 -2.04
N PHE A 450 -14.56 22.56 -0.83
CA PHE A 450 -15.58 22.40 0.23
C PHE A 450 -16.26 23.73 0.56
N TRP A 451 -15.47 24.79 0.75
CA TRP A 451 -16.00 26.12 1.08
C TRP A 451 -16.89 26.67 -0.05
N ARG A 452 -16.43 26.52 -1.31
CA ARG A 452 -17.21 26.95 -2.47
C ARG A 452 -18.56 26.24 -2.53
N GLY A 453 -18.60 24.92 -2.41
CA GLY A 453 -19.82 24.13 -2.41
C GLY A 453 -20.75 24.50 -1.23
N THR A 454 -20.19 24.59 -0.02
CA THR A 454 -20.95 24.97 1.18
C THR A 454 -21.58 26.36 1.03
N ARG A 455 -20.81 27.36 0.55
CA ARG A 455 -21.30 28.73 0.33
C ARG A 455 -22.43 28.81 -0.68
N VAL A 456 -22.37 28.03 -1.76
CA VAL A 456 -23.46 27.94 -2.75
C VAL A 456 -24.73 27.40 -2.10
N ARG A 457 -24.65 26.35 -1.29
CA ARG A 457 -25.81 25.81 -0.56
C ARG A 457 -26.37 26.79 0.48
N MET A 458 -25.52 27.41 1.28
CA MET A 458 -25.92 28.45 2.23
C MET A 458 -26.76 29.55 1.55
N LYS A 459 -26.29 29.99 0.34
CA LYS A 459 -26.97 31.04 -0.43
C LYS A 459 -28.31 30.55 -1.02
N ASN A 460 -28.33 29.34 -1.59
CA ASN A 460 -29.46 28.84 -2.36
C ASN A 460 -30.52 28.18 -1.46
N ALA A 461 -30.14 27.40 -0.49
CA ALA A 461 -31.01 26.66 0.41
C ALA A 461 -31.24 27.39 1.77
N LYS A 462 -30.54 28.51 2.01
CA LYS A 462 -30.56 29.27 3.28
C LYS A 462 -30.23 28.43 4.52
N GLU A 463 -29.39 27.41 4.34
CA GLU A 463 -28.97 26.49 5.40
C GLU A 463 -27.81 27.09 6.23
N PRO A 464 -27.71 26.79 7.54
CA PRO A 464 -26.53 27.11 8.34
C PRO A 464 -25.33 26.35 7.83
N VAL A 465 -24.10 26.84 8.10
CA VAL A 465 -22.82 26.34 7.55
C VAL A 465 -22.66 24.83 7.73
N LEU A 466 -22.89 24.31 8.95
CA LEU A 466 -22.70 22.90 9.26
C LEU A 466 -23.68 22.01 8.50
N THR A 467 -24.96 22.39 8.47
CA THR A 467 -26.00 21.68 7.71
C THR A 467 -25.68 21.69 6.23
N ALA A 468 -25.31 22.86 5.68
CA ALA A 468 -24.92 23.00 4.28
C ALA A 468 -23.73 22.10 3.91
N LEU A 469 -22.75 21.97 4.81
CA LEU A 469 -21.58 21.10 4.62
C LEU A 469 -21.97 19.61 4.64
N VAL A 470 -22.76 19.19 5.63
CA VAL A 470 -23.21 17.78 5.74
C VAL A 470 -24.06 17.39 4.54
N GLU A 471 -25.04 18.24 4.17
CA GLU A 471 -25.90 18.01 3.01
C GLU A 471 -25.13 18.03 1.68
N LEU A 472 -24.09 18.88 1.55
CA LEU A 472 -23.21 18.89 0.41
C LEU A 472 -22.53 17.52 0.22
N VAL A 473 -21.98 16.96 1.29
CA VAL A 473 -21.34 15.64 1.27
C VAL A 473 -22.38 14.55 1.00
N ALA A 474 -23.55 14.60 1.67
CA ALA A 474 -24.60 13.60 1.54
C ALA A 474 -25.16 13.50 0.11
N ARG A 475 -25.27 14.62 -0.60
CA ARG A 475 -25.81 14.66 -1.97
C ARG A 475 -24.75 14.36 -3.05
N ALA A 476 -23.49 14.76 -2.84
CA ALA A 476 -22.41 14.55 -3.79
C ALA A 476 -21.32 13.63 -3.25
N LYS A 477 -21.72 12.50 -2.65
CA LYS A 477 -20.88 11.53 -1.92
C LYS A 477 -19.62 11.12 -2.68
N ARG A 478 -19.73 10.82 -3.99
CA ARG A 478 -18.62 10.39 -4.82
C ARG A 478 -17.52 11.48 -4.92
N ARG A 479 -17.92 12.75 -5.07
CA ARG A 479 -16.99 13.87 -5.20
C ARG A 479 -16.33 14.21 -3.87
N TYR A 480 -17.13 14.45 -2.84
CA TYR A 480 -16.62 14.87 -1.54
C TYR A 480 -15.99 13.72 -0.75
N GLY A 481 -16.48 12.48 -0.90
CA GLY A 481 -15.81 11.29 -0.42
C GLY A 481 -14.41 11.15 -1.02
N GLY A 482 -14.26 11.38 -2.34
CA GLY A 482 -12.94 11.42 -2.99
C GLY A 482 -12.03 12.52 -2.45
N TYR A 483 -12.56 13.70 -2.11
CA TYR A 483 -11.76 14.76 -1.47
C TYR A 483 -11.33 14.39 -0.05
N ILE A 484 -12.15 13.67 0.70
CA ILE A 484 -11.77 13.14 2.02
C ILE A 484 -10.66 12.10 1.87
N VAL A 485 -10.74 11.21 0.87
CA VAL A 485 -9.64 10.25 0.53
C VAL A 485 -8.35 11.02 0.24
N HIS A 486 -8.40 12.07 -0.58
CA HIS A 486 -7.22 12.88 -0.90
C HIS A 486 -6.67 13.62 0.33
N LEU A 487 -7.52 14.09 1.23
CA LEU A 487 -7.07 14.70 2.49
C LEU A 487 -6.42 13.65 3.41
N GLY A 488 -6.90 12.42 3.43
CA GLY A 488 -6.24 11.29 4.07
C GLY A 488 -4.86 11.03 3.49
N LEU A 489 -4.72 11.06 2.16
CA LEU A 489 -3.42 10.92 1.50
C LEU A 489 -2.47 12.07 1.87
N VAL A 490 -2.95 13.33 1.94
CA VAL A 490 -2.15 14.48 2.42
C VAL A 490 -1.63 14.24 3.84
N SER A 491 -2.48 13.74 4.73
CA SER A 491 -2.09 13.39 6.09
C SER A 491 -0.99 12.31 6.12
N MET A 492 -1.12 11.28 5.28
CA MET A 492 -0.07 10.25 5.15
C MET A 492 1.26 10.84 4.64
N TYR A 493 1.23 11.74 3.64
CA TYR A 493 2.43 12.41 3.15
C TYR A 493 3.10 13.28 4.22
N LEU A 494 2.30 13.94 5.08
CA LEU A 494 2.82 14.65 6.24
C LEU A 494 3.59 13.70 7.16
N GLY A 495 3.02 12.52 7.45
CA GLY A 495 3.67 11.48 8.24
C GLY A 495 4.94 10.93 7.57
N PHE A 496 4.90 10.63 6.25
CA PHE A 496 6.09 10.17 5.52
C PHE A 496 7.21 11.21 5.52
N THR A 497 6.87 12.51 5.53
CA THR A 497 7.86 13.58 5.62
C THR A 497 8.61 13.56 6.96
N GLY A 498 7.96 13.07 8.01
CA GLY A 498 8.55 12.94 9.35
C GLY A 498 9.82 12.09 9.37
N ALA A 499 9.88 11.04 8.54
CA ALA A 499 11.03 10.14 8.46
C ALA A 499 12.37 10.85 8.09
N ALA A 500 12.31 12.03 7.49
CA ALA A 500 13.50 12.84 7.20
C ALA A 500 14.11 13.47 8.45
N TYR A 501 13.43 13.41 9.58
CA TYR A 501 13.80 14.06 10.84
C TYR A 501 13.96 13.06 11.99
N ASP A 502 14.05 11.78 11.69
CA ASP A 502 14.29 10.73 12.69
C ASP A 502 15.59 11.02 13.45
N ILE A 503 15.53 10.90 14.77
CA ILE A 503 16.69 10.97 15.66
C ILE A 503 16.84 9.61 16.31
N GLU A 504 17.99 9.00 16.15
CA GLU A 504 18.26 7.67 16.65
C GLU A 504 19.51 7.65 17.52
N LYS A 505 19.46 6.86 18.60
CA LYS A 505 20.60 6.58 19.45
C LYS A 505 20.54 5.16 19.99
N GLU A 506 21.69 4.54 20.11
CA GLU A 506 21.87 3.25 20.73
C GLU A 506 22.82 3.36 21.93
N ALA A 507 22.49 2.70 23.03
CA ALA A 507 23.34 2.67 24.22
C ALA A 507 23.13 1.39 25.04
N ALA A 508 24.18 0.96 25.70
CA ALA A 508 24.12 -0.06 26.74
C ALA A 508 23.89 0.62 28.11
N LEU A 509 22.81 0.25 28.78
CA LEU A 509 22.38 0.84 30.04
C LEU A 509 22.26 -0.21 31.14
N ARG A 510 22.58 0.20 32.36
CA ARG A 510 22.24 -0.54 33.59
C ARG A 510 20.97 0.03 34.22
N PRO A 511 20.25 -0.72 35.06
CA PRO A 511 19.12 -0.18 35.81
C PRO A 511 19.45 1.14 36.53
N GLY A 512 18.59 2.15 36.35
CA GLY A 512 18.77 3.52 36.84
C GLY A 512 19.52 4.45 35.89
N GLN A 513 20.18 3.95 34.86
CA GLN A 513 20.84 4.80 33.85
C GLN A 513 19.85 5.25 32.75
N ALA A 514 20.10 6.42 32.19
CA ALA A 514 19.29 6.99 31.10
C ALA A 514 20.15 7.38 29.90
N MET A 515 19.54 7.37 28.70
CA MET A 515 20.11 7.93 27.50
C MET A 515 19.26 9.10 27.01
N GLU A 516 19.91 10.12 26.49
CA GLU A 516 19.24 11.27 25.88
C GLU A 516 19.11 11.07 24.36
N VAL A 517 17.90 11.23 23.82
CA VAL A 517 17.58 11.13 22.40
C VAL A 517 16.65 12.26 22.01
N GLY A 518 17.15 13.24 21.24
CA GLY A 518 16.42 14.46 20.94
C GLY A 518 16.12 15.27 22.20
N HIS A 519 14.84 15.47 22.49
CA HIS A 519 14.38 16.19 23.69
C HIS A 519 13.83 15.26 24.78
N TYR A 520 14.00 13.95 24.59
CA TYR A 520 13.63 12.92 25.54
C TYR A 520 14.86 12.33 26.24
N SER A 521 14.66 11.88 27.46
CA SER A 521 15.59 11.04 28.20
C SER A 521 14.87 9.73 28.52
N VAL A 522 15.46 8.60 28.15
CA VAL A 522 14.87 7.27 28.34
C VAL A 522 15.70 6.52 29.38
N ARG A 523 15.11 6.25 30.53
CA ARG A 523 15.76 5.60 31.67
C ARG A 523 15.38 4.11 31.71
N PHE A 524 16.37 3.23 31.85
CA PHE A 524 16.16 1.82 32.10
C PHE A 524 15.92 1.60 33.59
N ASP A 525 14.74 1.14 34.00
CA ASP A 525 14.39 0.98 35.43
C ASP A 525 14.72 -0.42 35.93
N LYS A 526 14.18 -1.46 35.29
CA LYS A 526 14.41 -2.87 35.68
C LYS A 526 14.09 -3.82 34.52
N SER A 527 14.57 -5.06 34.64
CA SER A 527 14.11 -6.18 33.81
C SER A 527 13.24 -7.14 34.62
N ARG A 528 12.26 -7.75 33.99
CA ARG A 528 11.39 -8.78 34.56
C ARG A 528 11.18 -9.92 33.55
N MET A 529 10.92 -11.13 34.05
CA MET A 529 10.63 -12.29 33.21
C MET A 529 9.24 -12.79 33.52
N GLU A 530 8.48 -13.09 32.48
CA GLU A 530 7.18 -13.73 32.55
C GLU A 530 7.19 -14.99 31.70
N VAL A 531 6.37 -15.98 32.08
CA VAL A 531 6.30 -17.25 31.36
C VAL A 531 4.83 -17.63 31.20
N ASP A 532 4.44 -17.94 30.00
CA ASP A 532 3.16 -18.55 29.68
C ASP A 532 3.37 -19.97 29.06
N PRO A 533 2.32 -20.75 28.78
CA PRO A 533 2.46 -22.08 28.18
C PRO A 533 3.12 -22.07 26.79
N ASN A 534 3.05 -20.94 26.04
CA ASN A 534 3.52 -20.80 24.68
C ASN A 534 4.95 -20.24 24.61
N LYS A 535 5.32 -19.32 25.53
CA LYS A 535 6.59 -18.59 25.44
C LYS A 535 7.11 -18.06 26.78
N ARG A 536 8.41 -17.77 26.82
CA ARG A 536 9.05 -16.96 27.87
C ARG A 536 9.22 -15.53 27.37
N MET A 537 8.94 -14.56 28.21
CA MET A 537 8.95 -13.13 27.89
C MET A 537 9.91 -12.41 28.83
N VAL A 538 10.89 -11.71 28.28
CA VAL A 538 11.83 -10.87 29.02
C VAL A 538 11.49 -9.43 28.73
N PHE A 539 10.93 -8.71 29.70
CA PHE A 539 10.59 -7.30 29.60
C PHE A 539 11.67 -6.42 30.22
N THR A 540 11.79 -5.21 29.70
CA THR A 540 12.60 -4.15 30.29
C THR A 540 11.71 -2.93 30.51
N ASP A 541 11.37 -2.66 31.77
CA ASP A 541 10.56 -1.49 32.13
C ASP A 541 11.43 -0.24 32.01
N MET A 542 10.96 0.75 31.25
CA MET A 542 11.68 2.00 31.00
C MET A 542 10.75 3.20 31.18
N THR A 543 11.31 4.28 31.77
CA THR A 543 10.63 5.56 31.95
C THR A 543 11.13 6.58 30.92
N ILE A 544 10.20 7.22 30.24
CA ILE A 544 10.47 8.33 29.30
C ILE A 544 10.25 9.65 30.01
N LEU A 545 11.27 10.51 29.99
CA LEU A 545 11.25 11.86 30.57
C LEU A 545 11.40 12.91 29.44
N SER A 546 10.78 14.07 29.63
CA SER A 546 10.94 15.24 28.77
C SER A 546 11.09 16.49 29.65
N GLY A 547 12.19 17.22 29.49
CA GLY A 547 12.48 18.37 30.35
C GLY A 547 12.60 18.03 31.83
N GLY A 548 12.92 16.80 32.19
CA GLY A 548 13.01 16.29 33.57
C GLY A 548 11.70 15.77 34.15
N GLU A 549 10.56 15.96 33.46
CA GLU A 549 9.26 15.43 33.87
C GLU A 549 9.01 14.07 33.21
N GLU A 550 8.37 13.19 33.95
CA GLU A 550 7.96 11.87 33.44
C GLU A 550 6.75 11.99 32.54
N VAL A 551 6.90 11.52 31.29
CA VAL A 551 5.86 11.64 30.25
C VAL A 551 5.27 10.29 29.82
N GLY A 552 5.83 9.18 30.31
CA GLY A 552 5.29 7.85 30.05
C GLY A 552 6.23 6.71 30.41
N HIS A 553 5.68 5.49 30.40
CA HIS A 553 6.41 4.25 30.57
C HIS A 553 6.30 3.41 29.32
N VAL A 554 7.32 2.61 29.04
CA VAL A 554 7.36 1.63 27.95
C VAL A 554 8.09 0.37 28.42
N ALA A 555 7.76 -0.78 27.84
CA ALA A 555 8.33 -2.05 28.24
C ALA A 555 8.72 -2.89 27.00
N PRO A 556 9.79 -2.52 26.26
CA PRO A 556 10.28 -3.36 25.17
C PRO A 556 10.71 -4.71 25.72
N ALA A 557 10.50 -5.77 24.90
CA ALA A 557 10.70 -7.12 25.38
C ALA A 557 11.40 -8.03 24.35
N LYS A 558 11.78 -9.24 24.80
CA LYS A 558 12.09 -10.38 23.92
C LYS A 558 11.23 -11.56 24.31
N PHE A 559 10.60 -12.18 23.31
CA PHE A 559 9.85 -13.40 23.49
C PHE A 559 10.64 -14.59 22.95
N ILE A 560 10.61 -15.70 23.66
CA ILE A 560 11.27 -16.96 23.30
C ILE A 560 10.19 -18.03 23.30
N TYR A 561 9.76 -18.41 22.10
CA TYR A 561 8.68 -19.36 21.93
C TYR A 561 9.13 -20.78 22.20
N ARG A 562 8.26 -21.60 22.79
CA ARG A 562 8.54 -22.99 23.17
C ARG A 562 8.93 -23.85 21.96
N THR A 563 8.24 -23.67 20.84
CA THR A 563 8.42 -24.44 19.61
C THR A 563 9.56 -23.92 18.73
N HIS A 564 9.99 -22.64 18.92
CA HIS A 564 11.04 -21.98 18.14
C HIS A 564 12.02 -21.21 19.04
N PRO A 565 12.71 -21.89 19.98
CA PRO A 565 13.59 -21.21 20.93
C PRO A 565 14.81 -20.56 20.27
N GLU A 566 15.20 -21.03 19.08
CA GLU A 566 16.29 -20.49 18.25
C GLU A 566 15.91 -19.19 17.56
N MET A 567 14.62 -18.86 17.55
CA MET A 567 14.06 -17.67 16.93
C MET A 567 13.45 -16.71 17.96
N PRO A 568 14.24 -16.11 18.88
CA PRO A 568 13.70 -15.16 19.86
C PRO A 568 13.22 -13.88 19.18
N THR A 569 12.09 -13.37 19.63
CA THR A 569 11.42 -12.23 19.06
C THR A 569 11.73 -10.93 19.78
N THR A 570 11.76 -9.80 19.07
CA THR A 570 12.07 -8.48 19.64
C THR A 570 10.79 -7.64 19.71
N GLU A 571 10.31 -7.41 20.91
CA GLU A 571 9.09 -6.67 21.22
C GLU A 571 9.43 -5.19 21.32
N VAL A 572 9.05 -4.39 20.33
CA VAL A 572 9.24 -2.96 20.40
C VAL A 572 8.18 -2.32 21.30
N ALA A 573 8.55 -1.27 21.99
CA ALA A 573 7.60 -0.48 22.75
C ALA A 573 7.56 0.96 22.21
N ILE A 574 6.35 1.44 21.93
CA ILE A 574 6.13 2.72 21.24
C ILE A 574 5.28 3.62 22.12
N ARG A 575 5.77 4.82 22.40
CA ARG A 575 4.96 5.90 22.97
C ARG A 575 4.61 6.88 21.85
N SER A 576 3.36 6.85 21.40
CA SER A 576 2.89 7.69 20.30
C SER A 576 2.25 8.99 20.75
N THR A 577 2.55 10.07 20.06
CA THR A 577 1.88 11.36 20.14
C THR A 577 1.57 11.91 18.75
N LEU A 578 0.78 12.99 18.66
CA LEU A 578 0.56 13.68 17.37
C LEU A 578 1.82 14.36 16.81
N ARG A 579 2.81 14.59 17.66
CA ARG A 579 4.08 15.24 17.31
C ARG A 579 5.13 14.23 16.87
N ASP A 580 5.32 13.19 17.68
CA ASP A 580 6.37 12.18 17.48
C ASP A 580 6.04 10.87 18.19
N ASP A 581 6.70 9.81 17.75
CA ASP A 581 6.75 8.51 18.42
C ASP A 581 8.14 8.35 19.06
N VAL A 582 8.16 7.93 20.32
CA VAL A 582 9.36 7.38 20.96
C VAL A 582 9.33 5.86 20.82
N TYR A 583 10.15 5.36 19.93
CA TYR A 583 10.21 3.97 19.52
C TYR A 583 11.41 3.31 20.18
N VAL A 584 11.18 2.34 21.06
CA VAL A 584 12.22 1.70 21.87
C VAL A 584 12.35 0.22 21.53
N ILE A 585 13.57 -0.18 21.21
CA ILE A 585 13.93 -1.56 20.87
C ILE A 585 14.91 -2.06 21.92
N MET A 586 14.67 -3.24 22.48
CA MET A 586 15.65 -3.95 23.29
C MET A 586 16.44 -4.90 22.39
N SER A 587 17.71 -4.60 22.14
CA SER A 587 18.61 -5.45 21.35
C SER A 587 19.01 -6.69 22.13
N SER A 588 19.42 -6.52 23.39
CA SER A 588 19.80 -7.61 24.29
C SER A 588 19.71 -7.18 25.75
N VAL A 589 19.52 -8.14 26.66
CA VAL A 589 19.69 -7.96 28.10
C VAL A 589 20.47 -9.15 28.65
N ASN A 590 21.56 -8.88 29.34
CA ASN A 590 22.31 -9.92 30.07
C ASN A 590 21.74 -10.04 31.50
N PRO A 591 21.17 -11.18 31.88
CA PRO A 591 20.56 -11.37 33.18
C PRO A 591 21.57 -11.28 34.36
N GLU A 592 22.84 -11.65 34.12
CA GLU A 592 23.87 -11.66 35.16
C GLU A 592 24.43 -10.29 35.46
N THR A 593 24.83 -9.56 34.42
CA THR A 593 25.39 -8.21 34.52
C THR A 593 24.33 -7.11 34.61
N LYS A 594 23.06 -7.44 34.38
CA LYS A 594 21.92 -6.50 34.24
C LYS A 594 22.17 -5.39 33.23
N LEU A 595 23.06 -5.61 32.26
CA LEU A 595 23.34 -4.69 31.18
C LEU A 595 22.36 -4.95 30.05
N GLY A 596 21.59 -3.94 29.67
CA GLY A 596 20.68 -3.97 28.52
C GLY A 596 21.21 -3.05 27.40
N THR A 597 21.16 -3.51 26.17
CA THR A 597 21.43 -2.69 24.97
C THR A 597 20.13 -2.27 24.37
N PHE A 598 19.93 -0.98 24.23
CA PHE A 598 18.70 -0.36 23.75
C PHE A 598 18.97 0.57 22.57
N ARG A 599 18.09 0.50 21.59
CA ARG A 599 18.03 1.42 20.47
C ARG A 599 16.74 2.24 20.58
N VAL A 600 16.87 3.55 20.65
CA VAL A 600 15.74 4.48 20.77
C VAL A 600 15.71 5.37 19.54
N ILE A 601 14.54 5.45 18.92
CA ILE A 601 14.29 6.29 17.74
C ILE A 601 13.15 7.25 18.07
N VAL A 602 13.39 8.54 17.93
CA VAL A 602 12.35 9.57 17.98
C VAL A 602 11.93 9.87 16.55
N ARG A 603 10.67 9.57 16.23
CA ARG A 603 10.10 9.67 14.87
C ARG A 603 8.99 10.71 14.84
N PRO A 604 9.23 11.86 14.21
CA PRO A 604 8.19 12.89 14.08
C PRO A 604 7.07 12.45 13.13
N LEU A 605 5.85 12.86 13.47
CA LEU A 605 4.66 12.86 12.60
C LEU A 605 4.12 11.49 12.16
N VAL A 606 4.62 10.36 12.67
CA VAL A 606 4.17 9.01 12.24
C VAL A 606 2.67 8.80 12.47
N ALA A 607 2.10 9.31 13.57
CA ALA A 607 0.67 9.23 13.85
C ALA A 607 -0.21 9.74 12.70
N TRP A 608 0.28 10.70 11.88
CA TRP A 608 -0.45 11.23 10.75
C TRP A 608 -0.58 10.25 9.57
N ILE A 609 0.28 9.21 9.49
CA ILE A 609 0.11 8.09 8.54
C ILE A 609 -1.18 7.34 8.87
N TRP A 610 -1.35 6.98 10.13
CA TRP A 610 -2.49 6.20 10.61
C TRP A 610 -3.80 6.98 10.56
N ILE A 611 -3.78 8.24 11.01
CA ILE A 611 -4.91 9.17 10.88
C ILE A 611 -5.30 9.33 9.41
N GLY A 612 -4.31 9.51 8.53
CA GLY A 612 -4.54 9.63 7.08
C GLY A 612 -5.18 8.37 6.48
N GLY A 613 -4.76 7.20 6.91
CA GLY A 613 -5.36 5.93 6.52
C GLY A 613 -6.82 5.79 6.96
N LEU A 614 -7.14 6.20 8.20
CA LEU A 614 -8.53 6.23 8.69
C LEU A 614 -9.39 7.23 7.91
N MET A 615 -8.84 8.40 7.57
CA MET A 615 -9.53 9.40 6.72
C MET A 615 -9.76 8.85 5.30
N LEU A 616 -8.78 8.16 4.73
CA LEU A 616 -8.91 7.50 3.42
C LEU A 616 -10.06 6.49 3.45
N LEU A 617 -10.11 5.65 4.47
CA LEU A 617 -11.16 4.65 4.65
C LEU A 617 -12.55 5.32 4.81
N ALA A 618 -12.66 6.35 5.65
CA ALA A 618 -13.90 7.12 5.84
C ALA A 618 -14.38 7.76 4.53
N GLY A 619 -13.48 8.37 3.77
CA GLY A 619 -13.78 8.97 2.47
C GLY A 619 -14.24 7.94 1.44
N ALA A 620 -13.62 6.77 1.40
CA ALA A 620 -14.01 5.65 0.54
C ALA A 620 -15.41 5.12 0.91
N PHE A 621 -15.73 4.98 2.19
CA PHE A 621 -17.07 4.60 2.64
C PHE A 621 -18.13 5.63 2.25
N VAL A 622 -17.85 6.92 2.40
CA VAL A 622 -18.72 7.99 1.92
C VAL A 622 -18.97 7.85 0.42
N ALA A 623 -17.92 7.57 -0.37
CA ALA A 623 -18.03 7.44 -1.83
C ALA A 623 -18.80 6.18 -2.28
N ILE A 624 -18.74 5.08 -1.52
CA ILE A 624 -19.42 3.80 -1.80
C ILE A 624 -20.89 3.85 -1.32
N ALA A 625 -21.20 4.58 -0.27
CA ALA A 625 -22.50 4.61 0.36
C ALA A 625 -23.62 4.92 -0.64
N PRO A 626 -24.77 4.20 -0.61
CA PRO A 626 -25.89 4.46 -1.51
C PRO A 626 -26.42 5.88 -1.34
N SER A 627 -26.87 6.50 -2.43
CA SER A 627 -27.51 7.81 -2.37
C SER A 627 -28.87 7.70 -1.67
N VAL A 628 -29.36 8.82 -1.11
CA VAL A 628 -30.70 8.87 -0.49
C VAL A 628 -31.77 8.47 -1.51
N LYS A 629 -31.59 8.84 -2.78
CA LYS A 629 -32.50 8.46 -3.88
C LYS A 629 -32.50 6.94 -4.11
N GLU A 630 -31.33 6.28 -4.15
CA GLU A 630 -31.22 4.82 -4.26
C GLU A 630 -31.89 4.11 -3.06
N LEU A 631 -31.79 4.70 -1.86
CA LEU A 631 -32.46 4.19 -0.66
C LEU A 631 -33.98 4.36 -0.74
N LEU A 632 -34.49 5.55 -1.11
CA LEU A 632 -35.92 5.84 -1.27
C LEU A 632 -36.55 4.99 -2.37
N GLU A 633 -35.91 4.84 -3.53
CA GLU A 633 -36.39 3.96 -4.60
C GLU A 633 -36.45 2.48 -4.15
N SER A 634 -35.57 2.07 -3.25
CA SER A 634 -35.59 0.73 -2.67
C SER A 634 -36.77 0.51 -1.69
N VAL A 635 -37.23 1.57 -1.05
CA VAL A 635 -38.34 1.57 -0.10
C VAL A 635 -39.70 1.76 -0.79
N GLN A 636 -39.77 2.58 -1.86
CA GLN A 636 -40.99 2.95 -2.55
C GLN A 636 -41.49 1.93 -3.59
N LYS A 637 -40.79 0.85 -3.89
CA LYS A 637 -41.32 -0.23 -4.73
C LYS A 637 -42.50 -0.90 -4.03
N PRO A 638 -43.74 -0.78 -4.61
CA PRO A 638 -44.93 -1.29 -3.94
C PRO A 638 -44.84 -2.78 -3.65
N LEU A 639 -45.34 -3.15 -2.47
CA LEU A 639 -45.42 -4.53 -1.97
C LEU A 639 -46.24 -5.49 -2.88
N GLY A 640 -46.97 -4.97 -3.90
CA GLY A 640 -47.82 -5.73 -4.83
C GLY A 640 -47.11 -6.37 -6.04
N ALA A 641 -45.84 -6.00 -6.36
CA ALA A 641 -45.08 -6.64 -7.45
C ALA A 641 -44.17 -7.78 -6.92
N ARG A 642 -44.59 -8.47 -5.88
CA ARG A 642 -43.91 -9.57 -5.25
C ARG A 642 -44.20 -10.92 -5.95
N GLY A 643 -43.72 -11.05 -7.18
CA GLY A 643 -43.22 -12.35 -7.61
C GLY A 643 -41.89 -12.54 -6.93
N SER A 644 -41.84 -13.30 -5.84
CA SER A 644 -40.67 -13.90 -5.15
C SER A 644 -39.32 -13.16 -5.18
N ALA A 645 -39.28 -11.84 -5.30
CA ALA A 645 -38.05 -11.05 -5.32
C ALA A 645 -37.74 -10.55 -3.89
N SER A 646 -36.82 -11.25 -3.26
CA SER A 646 -36.18 -10.92 -2.00
C SER A 646 -35.95 -9.41 -1.79
N ARG A 647 -36.13 -8.98 -0.56
CA ARG A 647 -35.80 -7.66 0.07
C ARG A 647 -34.51 -7.08 -0.49
N PRO A 648 -34.31 -5.76 -0.42
CA PRO A 648 -33.06 -5.11 -0.87
C PRO A 648 -31.88 -5.52 0.02
N ALA A 649 -31.47 -6.80 -0.14
CA ALA A 649 -30.35 -7.38 0.56
C ALA A 649 -29.03 -6.61 0.31
N PHE A 650 -29.00 -5.80 -0.76
CA PHE A 650 -27.81 -5.04 -1.12
C PHE A 650 -27.64 -3.77 -0.28
N ALA A 651 -28.70 -3.03 0.03
CA ALA A 651 -28.60 -1.88 0.95
C ALA A 651 -28.26 -2.36 2.37
N SER A 652 -28.88 -3.47 2.83
CA SER A 652 -28.56 -4.08 4.12
C SER A 652 -27.15 -4.70 4.12
N LEU A 653 -26.72 -5.35 3.02
CA LEU A 653 -25.39 -5.94 2.94
C LEU A 653 -24.28 -4.87 2.96
N TRP A 654 -24.43 -3.79 2.19
CA TRP A 654 -23.49 -2.66 2.24
C TRP A 654 -23.51 -1.96 3.60
N THR A 655 -24.69 -1.87 4.24
CA THR A 655 -24.78 -1.39 5.61
C THR A 655 -24.05 -2.32 6.57
N TRP A 656 -24.18 -3.65 6.41
CA TRP A 656 -23.46 -4.62 7.23
C TRP A 656 -21.96 -4.64 6.92
N ILE A 657 -21.53 -4.52 5.66
CA ILE A 657 -20.11 -4.38 5.31
C ILE A 657 -19.55 -3.08 5.92
N VAL A 658 -20.28 -1.97 5.82
CA VAL A 658 -19.90 -0.69 6.44
C VAL A 658 -19.89 -0.80 7.97
N VAL A 659 -20.90 -1.41 8.58
CA VAL A 659 -20.98 -1.60 10.05
C VAL A 659 -19.89 -2.56 10.52
N LEU A 660 -19.65 -3.67 9.82
CA LEU A 660 -18.57 -4.61 10.15
C LEU A 660 -17.19 -3.96 9.98
N SER A 661 -17.00 -3.20 8.91
CA SER A 661 -15.75 -2.47 8.68
C SER A 661 -15.58 -1.33 9.70
N MET A 662 -16.66 -0.61 10.08
CA MET A 662 -16.61 0.36 11.16
C MET A 662 -16.41 -0.30 12.54
N ALA A 663 -16.98 -1.46 12.79
CA ALA A 663 -16.74 -2.22 14.03
C ALA A 663 -15.30 -2.71 14.11
N LEU A 664 -14.73 -3.20 12.99
CA LEU A 664 -13.31 -3.55 12.88
C LEU A 664 -12.42 -2.31 13.07
N LEU A 665 -12.85 -1.15 12.54
CA LEU A 665 -12.16 0.13 12.64
C LEU A 665 -12.20 0.69 14.07
N LEU A 666 -13.37 0.67 14.72
CA LEU A 666 -13.51 1.08 16.12
C LEU A 666 -12.76 0.11 17.05
N GLY A 667 -12.78 -1.19 16.74
CA GLY A 667 -11.96 -2.19 17.40
C GLY A 667 -10.45 -1.93 17.21
N SER A 668 -10.01 -1.54 16.01
CA SER A 668 -8.61 -1.23 15.74
C SER A 668 -8.17 0.08 16.40
N VAL A 669 -9.04 1.11 16.43
CA VAL A 669 -8.75 2.38 17.15
C VAL A 669 -8.69 2.15 18.66
N ALA A 670 -9.60 1.35 19.20
CA ALA A 670 -9.55 0.95 20.61
C ALA A 670 -8.31 0.10 20.91
N ALA A 671 -7.88 -0.75 19.97
CA ALA A 671 -6.68 -1.56 20.08
C ALA A 671 -5.39 -0.71 19.96
N VAL A 672 -5.37 0.32 19.09
CA VAL A 672 -4.25 1.30 19.04
C VAL A 672 -4.14 2.08 20.35
N ALA A 673 -5.27 2.40 20.98
CA ALA A 673 -5.28 3.05 22.29
C ALA A 673 -4.88 2.11 23.44
N SER A 674 -5.01 0.78 23.26
CA SER A 674 -4.68 -0.25 24.26
C SER A 674 -3.46 -1.09 23.91
N ALA A 675 -2.91 -0.95 22.70
CA ALA A 675 -1.77 -1.76 22.20
C ALA A 675 -0.40 -1.27 22.69
N GLN A 676 -0.34 -0.68 23.88
CA GLN A 676 0.93 -0.30 24.52
C GLN A 676 1.84 -1.48 24.91
N ASP A 677 1.43 -2.72 24.64
CA ASP A 677 2.10 -3.93 25.13
C ASP A 677 2.16 -5.09 24.13
N ARG A 678 2.75 -4.95 22.92
CA ARG A 678 3.04 -6.14 22.03
C ARG A 678 3.84 -5.74 20.79
N SER A 679 4.72 -6.39 20.32
CA SER A 679 5.84 -7.31 20.10
C SER A 679 6.23 -7.53 18.63
N SER A 680 7.33 -7.81 18.20
CA SER A 680 8.50 -8.68 17.99
C SER A 680 9.01 -8.85 16.54
N LEU A 681 10.13 -9.23 16.14
CA LEU A 681 11.12 -10.17 15.75
C LEU A 681 12.01 -9.95 14.49
N MET A 682 13.01 -10.70 14.41
CA MET A 682 14.06 -11.26 13.57
C MET A 682 14.75 -10.47 12.45
N ALA A 683 15.02 -9.25 12.56
CA ALA A 683 16.32 -8.70 12.19
C ALA A 683 17.01 -8.40 13.52
N GLY A 684 18.11 -9.05 13.83
CA GLY A 684 18.81 -8.77 15.07
C GLY A 684 19.21 -7.32 15.07
N THR A 685 18.91 -6.57 16.12
CA THR A 685 19.36 -5.20 16.25
C THR A 685 20.87 -5.23 16.39
N VAL A 686 21.55 -4.66 15.40
CA VAL A 686 23.01 -4.61 15.34
C VAL A 686 23.42 -3.27 15.91
N GLU A 687 24.33 -3.29 16.90
CA GLU A 687 24.93 -2.07 17.46
C GLU A 687 25.73 -1.34 16.37
N MET A 688 25.38 -0.10 16.09
CA MET A 688 26.08 0.78 15.17
C MET A 688 26.62 1.99 15.94
N LYS A 689 27.94 2.16 15.93
CA LYS A 689 28.62 3.15 16.78
C LYS A 689 28.74 4.53 16.12
N THR A 690 28.76 4.55 14.77
CA THR A 690 28.91 5.80 14.01
C THR A 690 27.97 5.84 12.80
N PRO A 691 27.68 7.03 12.25
CA PRO A 691 26.92 7.16 11.01
C PRO A 691 27.56 6.44 9.82
N GLU A 692 28.89 6.42 9.78
CA GLU A 692 29.69 5.75 8.72
C GLU A 692 29.54 4.22 8.82
N GLU A 693 29.54 3.66 10.04
CA GLU A 693 29.21 2.24 10.24
C GLU A 693 27.84 1.89 9.70
N ARG A 694 26.84 2.73 9.99
CA ARG A 694 25.47 2.53 9.49
C ARG A 694 25.45 2.49 7.97
N GLN A 695 26.05 3.50 7.32
CA GLN A 695 26.09 3.58 5.86
C GLN A 695 26.77 2.35 5.25
N LEU A 696 27.87 1.92 5.84
CA LEU A 696 28.61 0.76 5.36
C LEU A 696 27.78 -0.52 5.52
N PHE A 697 27.23 -0.76 6.71
CA PHE A 697 26.50 -1.98 7.00
C PHE A 697 25.13 -2.08 6.32
N GLU A 698 24.51 -0.95 5.96
CA GLU A 698 23.34 -0.92 5.07
C GLU A 698 23.70 -1.20 3.60
N ARG A 699 24.94 -0.94 3.19
CA ARG A 699 25.41 -1.18 1.81
C ARG A 699 25.89 -2.60 1.56
N VAL A 700 26.43 -3.29 2.57
CA VAL A 700 27.03 -4.62 2.41
C VAL A 700 26.10 -5.71 2.96
N LEU A 701 26.02 -6.82 2.24
CA LEU A 701 25.13 -7.94 2.53
C LEU A 701 25.87 -9.09 3.21
N CYS A 702 25.22 -9.77 4.13
CA CYS A 702 25.73 -10.96 4.78
C CYS A 702 25.97 -12.10 3.78
N GLN A 703 27.12 -12.78 3.91
CA GLN A 703 27.54 -13.88 3.04
C GLN A 703 27.65 -15.22 3.81
N CYS A 704 26.91 -15.39 4.93
CA CYS A 704 26.98 -16.57 5.75
C CYS A 704 26.43 -17.86 5.10
N GLY A 705 25.61 -17.73 4.06
CA GLY A 705 24.93 -18.86 3.42
C GLY A 705 23.63 -19.30 4.10
N ASP A 706 23.44 -19.00 5.38
CA ASP A 706 22.28 -19.42 6.21
C ASP A 706 21.19 -18.35 6.30
N CYS A 707 21.53 -17.09 6.08
CA CYS A 707 20.58 -15.98 6.02
C CYS A 707 20.35 -15.53 4.56
N GLU A 708 19.17 -14.96 4.31
CA GLU A 708 18.73 -14.51 2.97
C GLU A 708 19.46 -13.24 2.49
N ARG A 709 20.81 -13.20 2.64
CA ARG A 709 21.66 -12.06 2.27
C ARG A 709 21.16 -10.72 2.81
N LEU A 710 20.79 -10.70 4.09
CA LEU A 710 20.39 -9.48 4.77
C LEU A 710 21.55 -8.47 4.83
N PRO A 711 21.29 -7.15 4.81
CA PRO A 711 22.31 -6.15 5.11
C PRO A 711 23.00 -6.42 6.44
N LEU A 712 24.29 -6.13 6.54
CA LEU A 712 25.02 -6.30 7.81
C LEU A 712 24.47 -5.42 8.94
N SER A 713 23.72 -4.37 8.59
CA SER A 713 22.99 -3.54 9.54
C SER A 713 21.85 -4.26 10.25
N THR A 714 21.33 -5.34 9.66
CA THR A 714 20.17 -6.09 10.16
C THR A 714 20.46 -7.57 10.41
N CYS A 715 21.52 -8.12 9.85
CA CYS A 715 21.86 -9.52 10.03
C CYS A 715 22.57 -9.78 11.36
N ALA A 716 21.96 -10.57 12.25
CA ALA A 716 22.47 -10.88 13.60
C ALA A 716 23.23 -12.21 13.70
N CYS A 717 23.54 -12.88 12.57
CA CYS A 717 24.28 -14.15 12.63
C CYS A 717 25.75 -13.95 13.05
N GLY A 718 26.37 -15.00 13.61
CA GLY A 718 27.74 -14.94 14.10
C GLY A 718 28.80 -14.64 13.03
N TRP A 719 28.52 -14.95 11.73
CA TRP A 719 29.37 -14.52 10.63
C TRP A 719 29.29 -13.01 10.43
N ALA A 720 28.07 -12.45 10.42
CA ALA A 720 27.87 -11.01 10.26
C ALA A 720 28.50 -10.21 11.41
N GLU A 721 28.46 -10.74 12.63
CA GLU A 721 29.10 -10.10 13.79
C GLU A 721 30.61 -10.02 13.63
N ARG A 722 31.26 -11.11 13.25
CA ARG A 722 32.71 -11.12 12.98
C ARG A 722 33.07 -10.18 11.83
N LYS A 723 32.28 -10.17 10.77
CA LYS A 723 32.53 -9.32 9.59
C LYS A 723 32.37 -7.83 9.90
N ARG A 724 31.38 -7.47 10.71
CA ARG A 724 31.24 -6.08 11.21
C ARG A 724 32.43 -5.65 12.04
N ALA A 725 32.97 -6.54 12.89
CA ALA A 725 34.19 -6.24 13.68
C ALA A 725 35.38 -5.94 12.75
N GLU A 726 35.57 -6.72 11.67
CA GLU A 726 36.60 -6.51 10.66
C GLU A 726 36.41 -5.16 9.95
N LEU A 727 35.23 -4.88 9.44
CA LEU A 727 34.92 -3.64 8.71
C LEU A 727 35.02 -2.39 9.59
N ARG A 728 34.79 -2.52 10.91
CA ARG A 728 35.04 -1.45 11.87
C ARG A 728 36.53 -1.07 11.97
N LEU A 729 37.43 -2.04 11.86
CA LEU A 729 38.86 -1.77 11.83
C LEU A 729 39.27 -0.98 10.57
N ASP A 730 38.66 -1.29 9.43
CA ASP A 730 38.88 -0.55 8.20
C ASP A 730 38.42 0.92 8.30
N LEU A 731 37.22 1.14 8.89
CA LEU A 731 36.72 2.49 9.17
C LEU A 731 37.61 3.26 10.16
N ALA A 732 38.04 2.59 11.22
CA ALA A 732 38.95 3.17 12.20
C ALA A 732 40.34 3.52 11.60
N ALA A 733 40.77 2.79 10.55
CA ALA A 733 41.97 3.10 9.78
C ALA A 733 41.79 4.29 8.81
N GLY A 734 40.62 4.93 8.79
CA GLY A 734 40.32 6.12 7.97
C GLY A 734 39.93 5.79 6.52
N ARG A 735 39.65 4.53 6.19
CA ARG A 735 39.15 4.14 4.85
C ARG A 735 37.72 4.63 4.64
N GLY A 736 37.43 5.19 3.46
CA GLY A 736 36.09 5.67 3.11
C GLY A 736 35.05 4.53 2.99
N VAL A 737 33.80 4.81 3.37
CA VAL A 737 32.68 3.85 3.27
C VAL A 737 32.57 3.23 1.87
N THR A 738 32.74 4.05 0.83
CA THR A 738 32.64 3.60 -0.57
C THR A 738 33.81 2.69 -0.96
N ASP A 739 35.01 2.98 -0.47
CA ASP A 739 36.21 2.17 -0.78
C ASP A 739 36.14 0.80 -0.10
N ILE A 740 35.63 0.78 1.16
CA ILE A 740 35.43 -0.47 1.90
C ILE A 740 34.33 -1.32 1.23
N ALA A 741 33.23 -0.70 0.82
CA ALA A 741 32.14 -1.39 0.13
C ALA A 741 32.60 -1.95 -1.23
N ASN A 742 33.42 -1.21 -1.98
CA ASN A 742 33.99 -1.68 -3.25
C ASN A 742 34.95 -2.86 -3.03
N ALA A 743 35.84 -2.79 -2.04
CA ALA A 743 36.72 -3.90 -1.68
C ALA A 743 35.94 -5.14 -1.23
N TYR A 744 34.83 -4.92 -0.51
CA TYR A 744 33.90 -5.99 -0.14
C TYR A 744 33.25 -6.65 -1.36
N ALA A 745 32.87 -5.83 -2.36
CA ALA A 745 32.33 -6.32 -3.62
C ALA A 745 33.37 -7.07 -4.47
N GLU A 746 34.64 -6.63 -4.45
CA GLU A 746 35.73 -7.35 -5.10
C GLU A 746 35.99 -8.71 -4.47
N GLN A 747 35.84 -8.80 -3.14
CA GLN A 747 36.07 -10.04 -2.38
C GLN A 747 34.94 -11.06 -2.50
N TYR A 748 33.68 -10.59 -2.47
CA TYR A 748 32.47 -11.45 -2.38
C TYR A 748 31.57 -11.40 -3.61
N GLY A 749 31.99 -10.66 -4.66
CA GLY A 749 31.19 -10.43 -5.86
C GLY A 749 30.26 -9.21 -5.75
N ALA A 750 29.81 -8.72 -6.91
CA ALA A 750 28.92 -7.56 -7.00
C ALA A 750 27.56 -7.78 -6.28
N ALA A 751 27.15 -9.03 -6.12
CA ALA A 751 25.95 -9.43 -5.40
C ALA A 751 26.05 -9.27 -3.87
N ALA A 752 27.22 -8.93 -3.34
CA ALA A 752 27.44 -8.69 -1.91
C ALA A 752 27.10 -7.28 -1.46
N ILE A 753 26.65 -6.41 -2.39
CA ILE A 753 26.26 -5.03 -2.09
C ILE A 753 24.75 -4.85 -2.30
N ALA A 754 24.10 -4.15 -1.35
CA ALA A 754 22.67 -3.81 -1.42
C ALA A 754 22.33 -2.69 -2.41
N ILE A 755 23.34 -2.03 -2.98
CA ILE A 755 23.19 -0.98 -3.98
C ILE A 755 23.84 -1.48 -5.27
N PRO A 756 23.08 -1.68 -6.35
CA PRO A 756 23.61 -2.12 -7.63
C PRO A 756 24.72 -1.17 -8.13
N GLY A 757 25.74 -1.71 -8.75
CA GLY A 757 26.84 -0.94 -9.32
C GLY A 757 26.41 -0.02 -10.46
N ASP A 758 27.20 0.99 -10.82
CA ASP A 758 26.97 1.87 -11.99
C ASP A 758 27.72 1.35 -13.24
N ARG A 759 27.65 0.05 -13.53
CA ARG A 759 28.30 -0.55 -14.70
C ARG A 759 27.44 -1.64 -15.34
N GLY A 760 27.52 -1.76 -16.66
CA GLY A 760 26.88 -2.84 -17.41
C GLY A 760 25.35 -2.89 -17.22
N LEU A 761 24.82 -4.07 -16.88
CA LEU A 761 23.39 -4.34 -16.70
C LEU A 761 22.78 -3.56 -15.54
N ASP A 762 23.55 -3.23 -14.49
CA ASP A 762 23.03 -2.50 -13.33
C ASP A 762 22.55 -1.10 -13.73
N ARG A 763 23.12 -0.52 -14.79
CA ARG A 763 22.61 0.73 -15.38
C ARG A 763 21.16 0.62 -15.86
N ALA A 764 20.68 -0.57 -16.21
CA ALA A 764 19.31 -0.76 -16.63
C ALA A 764 18.31 -0.37 -15.53
N LEU A 765 18.66 -0.53 -14.25
CA LEU A 765 17.80 -0.15 -13.11
C LEU A 765 17.42 1.34 -13.13
N TRP A 766 18.29 2.21 -13.59
CA TRP A 766 18.00 3.64 -13.67
C TRP A 766 17.83 4.14 -15.11
N ALA A 767 18.54 3.54 -16.07
CA ALA A 767 18.43 3.94 -17.48
C ALA A 767 17.06 3.58 -18.08
N VAL A 768 16.52 2.39 -17.75
CA VAL A 768 15.19 1.96 -18.25
C VAL A 768 14.05 2.83 -17.70
N PRO A 769 13.95 3.09 -16.39
CA PRO A 769 12.94 4.03 -15.88
C PRO A 769 13.08 5.44 -16.48
N ILE A 770 14.28 6.01 -16.54
CA ILE A 770 14.50 7.35 -17.13
C ILE A 770 14.11 7.34 -18.61
N SER A 771 14.60 6.39 -19.39
CA SER A 771 14.26 6.29 -20.81
C SER A 771 12.77 6.10 -21.01
N GLY A 772 12.13 5.27 -20.21
CA GLY A 772 10.70 5.08 -20.20
C GLY A 772 9.93 6.38 -19.91
N PHE A 773 10.36 7.14 -18.89
CA PHE A 773 9.79 8.47 -18.59
C PHE A 773 9.98 9.47 -19.72
N VAL A 774 11.18 9.57 -20.25
CA VAL A 774 11.50 10.49 -21.36
C VAL A 774 10.70 10.13 -22.62
N LEU A 775 10.66 8.84 -22.98
CA LEU A 775 9.88 8.35 -24.12
C LEU A 775 8.37 8.56 -23.90
N ALA A 776 7.88 8.32 -22.69
CA ALA A 776 6.48 8.57 -22.34
C ALA A 776 6.14 10.07 -22.39
N ALA A 777 6.97 10.95 -21.82
CA ALA A 777 6.80 12.40 -21.85
C ALA A 777 6.85 12.93 -23.30
N PHE A 778 7.81 12.44 -24.11
CA PHE A 778 7.91 12.78 -25.52
C PHE A 778 6.71 12.27 -26.30
N GLY A 779 6.33 11.00 -26.13
CA GLY A 779 5.17 10.39 -26.77
C GLY A 779 3.86 11.10 -26.41
N LEU A 780 3.65 11.44 -25.14
CA LEU A 780 2.50 12.21 -24.67
C LEU A 780 2.48 13.63 -25.25
N SER A 781 3.62 14.31 -25.26
CA SER A 781 3.75 15.64 -25.85
C SER A 781 3.49 15.62 -27.37
N TRP A 782 4.04 14.63 -28.07
CA TRP A 782 3.85 14.44 -29.50
C TRP A 782 2.40 14.06 -29.84
N LEU A 783 1.83 13.07 -29.15
CA LEU A 783 0.42 12.67 -29.31
C LEU A 783 -0.52 13.82 -28.95
N GLY A 784 -0.27 14.50 -27.83
CA GLY A 784 -1.06 15.66 -27.41
C GLY A 784 -1.05 16.76 -28.45
N ARG A 785 0.14 17.13 -28.98
CA ARG A 785 0.27 18.12 -30.08
C ARG A 785 -0.42 17.65 -31.36
N ARG A 786 -0.28 16.37 -31.72
CA ARG A 786 -0.93 15.78 -32.90
C ARG A 786 -2.45 15.78 -32.77
N TRP A 787 -2.98 15.47 -31.60
CA TRP A 787 -4.42 15.48 -31.30
C TRP A 787 -4.98 16.90 -31.33
N VAL A 788 -4.30 17.87 -30.73
CA VAL A 788 -4.69 19.28 -30.72
C VAL A 788 -4.64 19.87 -32.15
N ARG A 789 -3.57 19.61 -32.93
CA ARG A 789 -3.47 20.08 -34.34
C ARG A 789 -4.60 19.52 -35.20
N LYS A 790 -4.88 18.26 -35.12
CA LYS A 790 -5.94 17.61 -35.90
C LYS A 790 -7.34 18.14 -35.57
N ASN A 791 -7.58 18.55 -34.32
CA ASN A 791 -8.82 19.20 -33.88
C ASN A 791 -8.95 20.64 -34.39
N THR A 792 -7.83 21.34 -34.67
CA THR A 792 -7.84 22.70 -35.24
C THR A 792 -8.08 22.67 -36.74
N GLU A 793 -7.59 21.62 -37.42
CA GLU A 793 -7.78 21.45 -38.88
C GLU A 793 -9.21 20.97 -39.22
N ASP A 794 -9.86 20.18 -38.35
CA ASP A 794 -11.22 19.67 -38.54
C ASP A 794 -12.32 20.71 -38.21
N LYS A 795 -11.98 21.87 -37.63
CA LYS A 795 -12.92 22.96 -37.36
C LYS A 795 -12.91 23.97 -38.54
N LYS A 796 -13.89 23.88 -39.39
CA LYS A 796 -14.21 24.95 -40.36
C LYS A 796 -14.56 26.27 -39.65
N PRO A 797 -14.33 27.44 -40.26
CA PRO A 797 -14.44 28.76 -39.62
C PRO A 797 -15.86 29.26 -39.24
N GLU A 798 -16.90 28.47 -39.42
CA GLU A 798 -18.29 28.93 -39.29
C GLU A 798 -18.87 28.98 -37.86
N ASP A 799 -18.18 28.44 -36.84
CA ASP A 799 -18.72 28.42 -35.44
C ASP A 799 -18.12 29.51 -34.52
N ALA A 800 -17.59 30.60 -35.06
CA ALA A 800 -16.98 31.66 -34.25
C ALA A 800 -18.00 32.76 -33.83
N ALA A 801 -19.27 32.42 -33.63
CA ALA A 801 -20.26 33.34 -33.08
C ALA A 801 -20.54 33.06 -31.60
N ALA A 802 -20.13 34.04 -30.77
CA ALA A 802 -20.56 34.27 -29.39
C ALA A 802 -20.25 33.16 -28.37
N ALA A 803 -18.98 33.09 -27.92
CA ALA A 803 -18.68 32.43 -26.63
C ALA A 803 -19.22 33.29 -25.47
N PRO A 804 -20.08 32.77 -24.57
CA PRO A 804 -20.52 33.49 -23.40
C PRO A 804 -19.34 33.83 -22.48
N LYS A 805 -19.42 34.95 -21.78
CA LYS A 805 -18.40 35.43 -20.85
C LYS A 805 -18.09 34.32 -19.82
N VAL A 806 -16.85 33.90 -19.77
CA VAL A 806 -16.37 32.66 -19.11
C VAL A 806 -16.64 32.61 -17.58
N ASP A 807 -16.83 33.76 -16.95
CA ASP A 807 -17.09 33.83 -15.49
C ASP A 807 -18.50 33.35 -15.09
N ASP A 808 -19.52 33.60 -15.92
CA ASP A 808 -20.91 33.14 -15.67
C ASP A 808 -21.13 31.68 -16.07
N ALA A 809 -20.25 31.09 -16.89
CA ALA A 809 -20.44 29.73 -17.38
C ALA A 809 -19.95 28.70 -16.36
N LEU A 810 -18.90 28.99 -15.60
CA LEU A 810 -18.36 28.06 -14.58
C LEU A 810 -19.26 28.06 -13.34
N ASP A 811 -19.80 29.22 -12.94
CA ASP A 811 -20.74 29.34 -11.83
C ASP A 811 -22.11 28.76 -12.21
N ARG A 812 -22.56 28.97 -13.45
CA ARG A 812 -23.78 28.32 -13.99
C ARG A 812 -23.59 26.79 -14.13
N ALA A 813 -22.45 26.31 -14.59
CA ALA A 813 -22.20 24.88 -14.69
C ALA A 813 -22.15 24.21 -13.28
N LEU A 814 -21.62 24.92 -12.28
CA LEU A 814 -21.67 24.45 -10.89
C LEU A 814 -23.11 24.50 -10.33
N ASP A 815 -23.84 25.58 -10.60
CA ASP A 815 -25.25 25.72 -10.20
C ASP A 815 -26.14 24.69 -10.90
N ASP A 816 -25.90 24.38 -12.15
CA ASP A 816 -26.62 23.35 -12.92
C ASP A 816 -26.22 21.93 -12.45
N GLU A 817 -24.95 21.71 -12.12
CA GLU A 817 -24.50 20.44 -11.53
C GLU A 817 -25.08 20.25 -10.12
N LEU A 818 -25.14 21.29 -9.31
CA LEU A 818 -25.80 21.28 -7.99
C LEU A 818 -27.33 21.15 -8.08
N ARG A 819 -27.99 21.79 -9.04
CA ARG A 819 -29.43 21.61 -9.29
C ARG A 819 -29.77 20.21 -9.78
N ARG A 820 -28.96 19.59 -10.62
CA ARG A 820 -29.11 18.18 -11.03
C ARG A 820 -28.90 17.19 -9.88
N LEU A 821 -28.16 17.60 -8.84
CA LEU A 821 -27.97 16.83 -7.62
C LEU A 821 -29.10 17.03 -6.61
N ASP A 822 -29.80 18.17 -6.70
CA ASP A 822 -30.95 18.50 -5.84
C ASP A 822 -32.29 17.98 -6.41
N GLY A 823 -32.37 17.54 -7.66
CA GLY A 823 -33.53 16.85 -8.28
C GLY A 823 -33.33 15.35 -8.31
#